data_d157309af6f9b4fe97da0e57015bfa4c
#
_entry.id   d157309af6f9b4fe97da0e57015bfa4c
#
_cell.length_a   1.000
_cell.length_b   1.000
_cell.length_c   1.000
_cell.angle_alpha   90.00
_cell.angle_beta   90.00
_cell.angle_gamma   90.00
#
_symmetry.space_group_name_H-M   'P 1'
#
loop_
_entity.id
_entity.type
_entity.pdbx_description
1 polymer ?
#
loop_
_entity_poly.entity_id
_entity_poly.type
_entity_poly.pdbx_seq_one_letter_code
_entity_poly.pdbx_strand_id
1 'polypeptide(L)'
;MFNNKLFASIGIILVLSSCTNELCFMLTPRIRSIATVLFKLAGLVIATFVFILLMAQVWYDMSYDKPLSARGRVYVFERPTEHPDQPRPYEFWFTRPQIAALRGSSPDVEAVGTMDVDGILQDPRTGELLRETPAAMVDEDFVKVFPFDPLLGSVDGFGRPDAAIVCESAARHLFGSVEEAFGSTLNFYTTEDPTVCEIIAVCRDFPANCRLSNIGVYVPLGSLWEDKNDPNYEAFEAFVLLRKGASADAVLPLMAEAFEKNWVFWESNDTPPDIRERVRQRSRLVPLHDMHYDPADNGTGSRTRDGVLSAIAILFLACALLNLFNLSMAGLSFSVQGNCVRRIFGAERGRLLLKQVLSSLVLCLLAFGVALLLVKLLAGSSLASMLSVPLNAQTLAPVWAVCLAVLAVGAVLAVLFPAFYGASFQPSAVLKGRINLSGRGKNWRVGTLLFQFLLSYIFIATGWMIGVQNRYVSDFDLGFKTKDIDFAFTGIFSGRDPEVVRTVLLQDPDITDVTFANYVLLQDRVFYETRVVNGTTVRFAGLDVTPDFLDFFGLQIVQGRGFTEADGQRATGSYIVNEAFLRAYPAIHIGDPMEGMMTGSHGTEAQIIGVVRDFHFEDLHHPITPFAFYCSGEPSNPAAARYPCVAVQTVAGKAGEVAGRLPGILNELSAQQRQEGGARCTVMEETIARFYAGNDRESRLVRVSSTLSLLLALLGILGLIYLEVQTIRKSVAIRKLHGATLPDLLRLLSGKYLILSTVAFAISVPVSIWVIRWWLQQFAEQAAVPVWIFALAWLMVTGLTLLVVAVMAVYISRTNPATELRRE
;
A
#
# COMPACT_ATOMS: atom_id res chain seq x y z
N MET A 1 -1.02 4.33 24.22
CA MET A 1 -0.01 5.35 24.60
C MET A 1 0.00 6.60 23.72
N PHE A 2 -0.50 6.56 22.49
CA PHE A 2 -0.50 7.67 21.52
C PHE A 2 -1.51 8.78 21.86
N ASN A 3 -2.66 8.45 22.46
CA ASN A 3 -3.69 9.45 22.82
C ASN A 3 -3.24 10.48 23.88
N ASN A 4 -2.36 10.11 24.79
CA ASN A 4 -1.95 11.05 25.86
C ASN A 4 -0.93 12.10 25.40
N LYS A 5 -0.10 11.81 24.37
CA LYS A 5 0.85 12.80 23.84
C LYS A 5 0.20 13.82 22.92
N LEU A 6 -0.84 13.44 22.17
CA LEU A 6 -1.59 14.36 21.31
C LEU A 6 -2.43 15.35 22.15
N PHE A 7 -3.07 14.86 23.22
CA PHE A 7 -3.77 15.72 24.19
C PHE A 7 -2.81 16.63 24.96
N ALA A 8 -1.60 16.16 25.26
CA ALA A 8 -0.56 16.99 25.85
C ALA A 8 -0.08 18.10 24.91
N SER A 9 0.04 17.83 23.60
CA SER A 9 0.42 18.86 22.60
C SER A 9 -0.68 19.90 22.40
N ILE A 10 -1.95 19.51 22.42
CA ILE A 10 -3.10 20.43 22.39
C ILE A 10 -3.15 21.22 23.71
N GLY A 11 -2.86 20.58 24.83
CA GLY A 11 -2.70 21.22 26.14
C GLY A 11 -1.58 22.25 26.17
N ILE A 12 -0.44 21.98 25.53
CA ILE A 12 0.69 22.92 25.42
C ILE A 12 0.32 24.14 24.57
N ILE A 13 -0.42 23.95 23.47
CA ILE A 13 -0.93 25.07 22.66
C ILE A 13 -1.94 25.91 23.44
N LEU A 14 -2.80 25.31 24.27
CA LEU A 14 -3.72 25.99 25.15
C LEU A 14 -3.03 26.68 26.34
N VAL A 15 -1.98 26.08 26.89
CA VAL A 15 -1.16 26.65 27.97
C VAL A 15 -0.27 27.77 27.45
N LEU A 16 0.31 27.67 26.26
CA LEU A 16 1.01 28.76 25.59
C LEU A 16 0.07 29.94 25.29
N SER A 17 -1.23 29.69 25.01
CA SER A 17 -2.22 30.77 24.91
C SER A 17 -2.59 31.40 26.27
N SER A 18 -2.43 30.67 27.36
CA SER A 18 -2.75 31.12 28.73
C SER A 18 -1.62 31.93 29.37
N CYS A 19 -0.34 31.56 29.09
CA CYS A 19 0.83 32.34 29.59
C CYS A 19 1.02 33.68 28.87
N THR A 20 0.34 33.89 27.73
CA THR A 20 0.43 35.20 27.03
C THR A 20 -0.42 36.31 27.64
N ASN A 21 -1.16 36.07 28.71
CA ASN A 21 -2.13 37.04 29.24
C ASN A 21 -1.50 38.30 29.87
N GLU A 22 -0.30 38.26 30.40
CA GLU A 22 0.35 39.48 30.92
C GLU A 22 1.31 40.12 29.91
N LEU A 23 1.94 39.33 29.00
CA LEU A 23 2.79 39.90 27.95
C LEU A 23 2.02 40.51 26.78
N CYS A 24 0.79 40.04 26.52
CA CYS A 24 -0.05 40.60 25.46
C CYS A 24 -0.64 41.98 25.76
N PHE A 25 -0.63 42.41 26.98
CA PHE A 25 -1.24 43.68 27.36
C PHE A 25 -0.42 44.92 26.95
N MET A 26 0.88 44.78 26.72
CA MET A 26 1.78 45.86 26.35
C MET A 26 2.26 45.86 24.89
N LEU A 27 1.88 44.91 24.09
CA LEU A 27 2.49 44.72 22.77
C LEU A 27 1.59 45.21 21.62
N THR A 28 2.03 46.26 21.09
CA THR A 28 1.83 47.07 19.85
C THR A 28 1.22 46.32 18.61
N PRO A 29 0.79 47.07 17.58
CA PRO A 29 0.30 46.55 16.29
C PRO A 29 1.18 45.47 15.65
N ARG A 30 2.45 45.34 16.02
CA ARG A 30 3.39 44.33 15.57
C ARG A 30 3.00 42.90 15.94
N ILE A 31 2.42 42.66 17.12
CA ILE A 31 2.05 41.27 17.55
C ILE A 31 0.81 40.75 16.85
N ARG A 32 -0.14 41.64 16.53
CA ARG A 32 -1.31 41.27 15.71
C ARG A 32 -0.87 40.76 14.33
N SER A 33 0.16 41.39 13.77
CA SER A 33 0.79 40.97 12.52
C SER A 33 1.44 39.59 12.67
N ILE A 34 2.14 39.33 13.78
CA ILE A 34 2.85 38.06 14.04
C ILE A 34 1.85 36.91 14.22
N ALA A 35 0.78 37.06 15.01
CA ALA A 35 -0.21 36.01 15.17
C ALA A 35 -0.87 35.58 13.83
N THR A 36 -1.23 36.55 13.00
CA THR A 36 -1.80 36.27 11.67
C THR A 36 -0.81 35.55 10.75
N VAL A 37 0.49 35.92 10.81
CA VAL A 37 1.55 35.25 10.06
C VAL A 37 1.75 33.83 10.58
N LEU A 38 1.71 33.61 11.89
CA LEU A 38 1.83 32.26 12.47
C LEU A 38 0.67 31.34 12.07
N PHE A 39 -0.57 31.83 12.08
CA PHE A 39 -1.70 31.01 11.60
C PHE A 39 -1.59 30.65 10.11
N LYS A 40 -1.16 31.60 9.27
CA LYS A 40 -0.90 31.34 7.84
C LYS A 40 0.22 30.31 7.66
N LEU A 41 1.32 30.47 8.39
CA LEU A 41 2.47 29.58 8.34
C LEU A 41 2.11 28.16 8.79
N ALA A 42 1.45 28.02 9.95
CA ALA A 42 1.07 26.72 10.49
C ALA A 42 0.16 25.94 9.54
N GLY A 43 -0.85 26.61 8.96
CA GLY A 43 -1.73 25.96 7.97
C GLY A 43 -0.99 25.55 6.71
N LEU A 44 -0.10 26.39 6.19
CA LEU A 44 0.74 26.05 5.02
C LEU A 44 1.72 24.91 5.33
N VAL A 45 2.37 24.90 6.50
CA VAL A 45 3.32 23.85 6.92
C VAL A 45 2.62 22.49 6.95
N ILE A 46 1.47 22.39 7.65
CA ILE A 46 0.74 21.12 7.77
C ILE A 46 0.33 20.61 6.39
N ALA A 47 -0.27 21.46 5.57
CA ALA A 47 -0.73 21.03 4.26
C ALA A 47 0.41 20.69 3.30
N THR A 48 1.49 21.47 3.32
CA THR A 48 2.69 21.20 2.51
C THR A 48 3.35 19.89 2.94
N PHE A 49 3.44 19.62 4.23
CA PHE A 49 3.97 18.38 4.78
C PHE A 49 3.17 17.16 4.28
N VAL A 50 1.83 17.20 4.41
CA VAL A 50 0.95 16.13 3.91
C VAL A 50 1.05 15.99 2.40
N PHE A 51 1.05 17.12 1.67
CA PHE A 51 1.17 17.13 0.23
C PHE A 51 2.47 16.46 -0.27
N ILE A 52 3.61 16.77 0.37
CA ILE A 52 4.90 16.16 0.04
C ILE A 52 4.86 14.65 0.30
N LEU A 53 4.33 14.19 1.44
CA LEU A 53 4.27 12.77 1.78
C LEU A 53 3.41 11.96 0.82
N LEU A 54 2.20 12.45 0.53
CA LEU A 54 1.28 11.75 -0.37
C LEU A 54 1.79 11.76 -1.82
N MET A 55 2.32 12.88 -2.28
CA MET A 55 2.90 12.98 -3.62
C MET A 55 4.20 12.18 -3.76
N ALA A 56 4.95 11.97 -2.68
CA ALA A 56 6.10 11.09 -2.67
C ALA A 56 5.69 9.63 -2.91
N GLN A 57 4.62 9.16 -2.25
CA GLN A 57 4.08 7.82 -2.48
C GLN A 57 3.60 7.66 -3.92
N VAL A 58 2.78 8.60 -4.41
CA VAL A 58 2.29 8.56 -5.80
C VAL A 58 3.44 8.58 -6.81
N TRP A 59 4.46 9.41 -6.59
CA TRP A 59 5.62 9.45 -7.46
C TRP A 59 6.42 8.14 -7.44
N TYR A 60 6.60 7.54 -6.27
CA TYR A 60 7.26 6.26 -6.10
C TYR A 60 6.57 5.18 -6.92
N ASP A 61 5.25 5.02 -6.75
CA ASP A 61 4.45 4.05 -7.48
C ASP A 61 4.45 4.35 -9.01
N MET A 62 4.23 5.59 -9.41
CA MET A 62 4.25 5.99 -10.83
C MET A 62 5.63 5.89 -11.50
N SER A 63 6.71 5.88 -10.74
CA SER A 63 8.08 5.76 -11.25
C SER A 63 8.67 4.36 -11.07
N TYR A 64 7.88 3.40 -10.60
CA TYR A 64 8.30 2.03 -10.37
C TYR A 64 8.78 1.39 -11.69
N ASP A 65 9.85 0.65 -11.64
CA ASP A 65 10.53 -0.01 -12.77
C ASP A 65 10.99 0.93 -13.93
N LYS A 66 10.71 2.23 -13.88
CA LYS A 66 11.21 3.17 -14.92
C LYS A 66 12.72 3.18 -15.07
N PRO A 67 13.52 3.08 -14.00
CA PRO A 67 14.98 2.99 -14.12
C PRO A 67 15.44 1.77 -14.92
N LEU A 68 14.68 0.66 -14.83
CA LEU A 68 14.98 -0.62 -15.50
C LEU A 68 14.44 -0.70 -16.93
N SER A 69 13.52 0.15 -17.32
CA SER A 69 12.77 0.03 -18.58
C SER A 69 13.59 0.28 -19.85
N ALA A 70 14.89 0.53 -19.74
CA ALA A 70 15.79 0.85 -20.86
C ALA A 70 15.17 1.88 -21.83
N ARG A 71 14.58 2.94 -21.30
CA ARG A 71 13.85 3.99 -22.03
C ARG A 71 12.57 3.49 -22.74
N GLY A 72 11.86 2.57 -22.12
CA GLY A 72 10.59 2.04 -22.62
C GLY A 72 10.73 0.91 -23.64
N ARG A 73 11.89 0.21 -23.70
CA ARG A 73 12.14 -0.91 -24.62
C ARG A 73 12.01 -2.29 -23.94
N VAL A 74 11.88 -2.34 -22.63
CA VAL A 74 11.71 -3.60 -21.88
C VAL A 74 10.23 -3.86 -21.66
N TYR A 75 9.80 -5.06 -22.00
CA TYR A 75 8.44 -5.54 -21.90
C TYR A 75 8.41 -6.89 -21.20
N VAL A 76 7.25 -7.22 -20.62
CA VAL A 76 6.93 -8.58 -20.16
C VAL A 76 5.88 -9.14 -21.13
N PHE A 77 6.13 -10.34 -21.64
CA PHE A 77 5.14 -11.08 -22.41
C PHE A 77 4.17 -11.73 -21.42
N GLU A 78 2.88 -11.55 -21.66
CA GLU A 78 1.84 -12.17 -20.86
C GLU A 78 0.94 -13.01 -21.75
N ARG A 79 0.68 -14.23 -21.31
CA ARG A 79 -0.29 -15.11 -21.95
C ARG A 79 -1.63 -15.07 -21.20
N PRO A 80 -2.75 -15.21 -21.90
CA PRO A 80 -4.03 -15.37 -21.21
C PRO A 80 -4.04 -16.72 -20.48
N THR A 81 -4.66 -16.72 -19.30
CA THR A 81 -4.99 -17.97 -18.63
C THR A 81 -6.00 -18.76 -19.45
N GLU A 82 -6.09 -20.05 -19.22
CA GLU A 82 -7.03 -20.93 -19.90
C GLU A 82 -8.50 -20.50 -19.64
N HIS A 83 -8.74 -19.85 -18.51
CA HIS A 83 -10.06 -19.38 -18.08
C HIS A 83 -10.10 -17.87 -17.87
N PRO A 84 -10.78 -17.12 -18.77
CA PRO A 84 -10.78 -15.65 -18.75
C PRO A 84 -11.54 -15.01 -17.58
N ASP A 85 -12.37 -15.80 -16.88
CA ASP A 85 -13.22 -15.30 -15.78
C ASP A 85 -12.52 -15.31 -14.42
N GLN A 86 -11.22 -15.54 -14.39
CA GLN A 86 -10.43 -15.56 -13.16
C GLN A 86 -10.03 -14.17 -12.70
N PRO A 87 -9.73 -14.02 -11.39
CA PRO A 87 -9.19 -12.78 -10.83
C PRO A 87 -7.89 -12.34 -11.53
N ARG A 88 -7.11 -13.31 -12.01
CA ARG A 88 -5.87 -13.10 -12.77
C ARG A 88 -6.02 -13.70 -14.16
N PRO A 89 -6.43 -12.90 -15.17
CA PRO A 89 -6.69 -13.40 -16.52
C PRO A 89 -5.43 -13.61 -17.35
N TYR A 90 -4.25 -13.25 -16.83
CA TYR A 90 -2.96 -13.36 -17.50
C TYR A 90 -1.90 -13.98 -16.58
N GLU A 91 -0.93 -14.65 -17.21
CA GLU A 91 0.24 -15.28 -16.59
C GLU A 91 1.51 -14.89 -17.34
N PHE A 92 2.65 -14.84 -16.64
CA PHE A 92 3.96 -14.47 -17.20
C PHE A 92 5.07 -15.43 -16.76
N TRP A 93 4.69 -16.65 -16.35
CA TRP A 93 5.59 -17.76 -16.03
C TRP A 93 5.71 -18.66 -17.24
N PHE A 94 6.94 -19.12 -17.53
CA PHE A 94 7.26 -19.85 -18.74
C PHE A 94 8.19 -21.00 -18.46
N THR A 95 8.15 -21.99 -19.38
CA THR A 95 9.16 -23.04 -19.46
C THR A 95 10.36 -22.56 -20.29
N ARG A 96 11.51 -23.21 -20.16
CA ARG A 96 12.69 -22.90 -20.98
C ARG A 96 12.45 -23.00 -22.51
N PRO A 97 11.77 -24.05 -23.04
CA PRO A 97 11.44 -24.10 -24.47
C PRO A 97 10.58 -22.94 -24.95
N GLN A 98 9.61 -22.50 -24.13
CA GLN A 98 8.77 -21.35 -24.43
C GLN A 98 9.59 -20.06 -24.51
N ILE A 99 10.51 -19.83 -23.57
CA ILE A 99 11.42 -18.68 -23.58
C ILE A 99 12.33 -18.69 -24.81
N ALA A 100 12.87 -19.86 -25.16
CA ALA A 100 13.68 -20.01 -26.38
C ALA A 100 12.87 -19.66 -27.63
N ALA A 101 11.59 -20.06 -27.70
CA ALA A 101 10.69 -19.69 -28.80
C ALA A 101 10.42 -18.18 -28.83
N LEU A 102 10.19 -17.54 -27.70
CA LEU A 102 10.02 -16.08 -27.60
C LEU A 102 11.26 -15.32 -28.10
N ARG A 103 12.45 -15.81 -27.75
CA ARG A 103 13.75 -15.24 -28.19
C ARG A 103 13.93 -15.30 -29.70
N GLY A 104 13.52 -16.40 -30.33
CA GLY A 104 13.59 -16.62 -31.78
C GLY A 104 12.43 -16.04 -32.59
N SER A 105 11.43 -15.42 -31.97
CA SER A 105 10.15 -15.07 -32.61
C SER A 105 10.26 -13.95 -33.65
N SER A 106 11.17 -13.01 -33.48
CA SER A 106 11.31 -11.84 -34.36
C SER A 106 12.74 -11.30 -34.33
N PRO A 107 13.28 -10.80 -35.49
CA PRO A 107 14.56 -10.10 -35.51
C PRO A 107 14.55 -8.78 -34.74
N ASP A 108 13.40 -8.22 -34.41
CA ASP A 108 13.23 -7.01 -33.61
C ASP A 108 13.36 -7.27 -32.09
N VAL A 109 13.37 -8.52 -31.67
CA VAL A 109 13.72 -8.93 -30.31
C VAL A 109 15.26 -8.89 -30.19
N GLU A 110 15.77 -8.03 -29.33
CA GLU A 110 17.22 -7.89 -29.08
C GLU A 110 17.72 -8.97 -28.10
N ALA A 111 16.97 -9.19 -27.01
CA ALA A 111 17.25 -10.21 -26.01
C ALA A 111 15.95 -10.59 -25.26
N VAL A 112 15.93 -11.78 -24.68
CA VAL A 112 14.92 -12.22 -23.70
C VAL A 112 15.65 -12.69 -22.45
N GLY A 113 15.68 -11.85 -21.45
CA GLY A 113 16.29 -12.17 -20.14
C GLY A 113 15.36 -13.03 -19.31
N THR A 114 15.92 -14.03 -18.66
CA THR A 114 15.19 -15.01 -17.85
C THR A 114 15.59 -14.89 -16.39
N MET A 115 14.62 -14.98 -15.48
CA MET A 115 14.86 -14.93 -14.04
C MET A 115 14.03 -15.98 -13.30
N ASP A 116 14.63 -16.56 -12.27
CA ASP A 116 13.97 -17.37 -11.24
C ASP A 116 14.51 -16.97 -9.87
N VAL A 117 13.65 -16.73 -8.88
CA VAL A 117 14.00 -16.31 -7.52
C VAL A 117 13.75 -17.49 -6.58
N ASP A 118 14.50 -18.56 -6.73
CA ASP A 118 14.34 -19.77 -5.93
C ASP A 118 15.70 -20.35 -5.55
N GLY A 119 16.34 -19.79 -4.56
CA GLY A 119 17.61 -20.28 -4.07
C GLY A 119 18.00 -19.70 -2.72
N ILE A 120 18.87 -20.39 -2.01
CA ILE A 120 19.28 -20.04 -0.65
C ILE A 120 20.78 -19.78 -0.65
N LEU A 121 21.19 -18.66 -0.07
CA LEU A 121 22.59 -18.33 0.15
C LEU A 121 23.06 -18.86 1.49
N GLN A 122 24.33 -19.23 1.56
CA GLN A 122 25.03 -19.48 2.83
C GLN A 122 25.97 -18.31 3.13
N ASP A 123 25.91 -17.80 4.36
CA ASP A 123 26.89 -16.80 4.83
C ASP A 123 28.29 -17.46 4.86
N PRO A 124 29.22 -16.98 4.05
CA PRO A 124 30.56 -17.59 3.95
C PRO A 124 31.36 -17.45 5.24
N ARG A 125 30.98 -16.56 6.17
CA ARG A 125 31.70 -16.33 7.44
C ARG A 125 31.17 -17.21 8.57
N THR A 126 29.84 -17.39 8.64
CA THR A 126 29.20 -18.12 9.75
C THR A 126 28.81 -19.54 9.36
N GLY A 127 28.68 -19.81 8.07
CA GLY A 127 28.12 -21.07 7.55
C GLY A 127 26.61 -21.18 7.72
N GLU A 128 25.93 -20.08 8.15
CA GLU A 128 24.50 -20.02 8.33
C GLU A 128 23.78 -19.77 7.01
N LEU A 129 22.61 -20.40 6.81
CA LEU A 129 21.83 -20.23 5.60
C LEU A 129 21.00 -18.94 5.69
N LEU A 130 21.17 -18.07 4.70
CA LEU A 130 20.55 -16.74 4.61
C LEU A 130 19.32 -16.80 3.73
N ARG A 131 18.14 -16.79 4.36
CA ARG A 131 16.86 -16.77 3.68
C ARG A 131 16.30 -15.33 3.47
N GLU A 132 16.85 -14.36 4.21
CA GLU A 132 16.41 -12.98 4.15
C GLU A 132 17.11 -12.17 3.03
N THR A 133 18.13 -12.74 2.41
CA THR A 133 18.81 -12.13 1.26
C THR A 133 18.37 -12.86 -0.02
N PRO A 134 17.36 -12.37 -0.73
CA PRO A 134 16.91 -13.00 -1.96
C PRO A 134 18.03 -13.06 -2.98
N ALA A 135 18.19 -14.22 -3.60
CA ALA A 135 19.09 -14.45 -4.71
C ALA A 135 18.29 -14.85 -5.94
N ALA A 136 18.72 -14.42 -7.11
CA ALA A 136 18.08 -14.77 -8.36
C ALA A 136 19.01 -15.56 -9.25
N MET A 137 18.47 -16.60 -9.88
CA MET A 137 19.07 -17.29 -11.00
C MET A 137 18.67 -16.60 -12.29
N VAL A 138 19.65 -16.17 -13.09
CA VAL A 138 19.40 -15.41 -14.31
C VAL A 138 20.26 -15.93 -15.48
N ASP A 139 19.80 -15.74 -16.71
CA ASP A 139 20.57 -16.08 -17.89
C ASP A 139 21.49 -14.94 -18.39
N GLU A 140 22.30 -15.20 -19.37
CA GLU A 140 23.22 -14.20 -19.97
C GLU A 140 22.49 -13.03 -20.64
N ASP A 141 21.26 -13.26 -21.15
CA ASP A 141 20.47 -12.18 -21.75
C ASP A 141 19.88 -11.24 -20.70
N PHE A 142 19.69 -11.70 -19.48
CA PHE A 142 19.20 -10.86 -18.37
C PHE A 142 20.12 -9.66 -18.12
N VAL A 143 21.44 -9.87 -18.17
CA VAL A 143 22.44 -8.80 -18.02
C VAL A 143 22.39 -7.79 -19.17
N LYS A 144 21.93 -8.21 -20.37
CA LYS A 144 21.71 -7.29 -21.51
C LYS A 144 20.42 -6.49 -21.35
N VAL A 145 19.36 -7.11 -20.78
CA VAL A 145 18.07 -6.47 -20.51
C VAL A 145 18.20 -5.45 -19.38
N PHE A 146 18.87 -5.83 -18.29
CA PHE A 146 19.05 -5.03 -17.10
C PHE A 146 20.54 -4.69 -16.91
N PRO A 147 20.99 -3.50 -17.33
CA PRO A 147 22.38 -3.14 -17.21
C PRO A 147 22.78 -2.94 -15.75
N PHE A 148 23.72 -3.75 -15.27
CA PHE A 148 24.36 -3.59 -13.99
C PHE A 148 25.41 -2.48 -14.03
N ASP A 149 25.60 -1.76 -12.92
CA ASP A 149 26.64 -0.72 -12.75
C ASP A 149 27.76 -1.26 -11.85
N PRO A 150 28.84 -1.87 -12.42
CA PRO A 150 29.87 -2.49 -11.62
C PRO A 150 30.74 -1.45 -10.90
N LEU A 151 30.90 -1.63 -9.59
CA LEU A 151 31.85 -0.90 -8.75
C LEU A 151 33.23 -1.55 -8.82
N LEU A 152 33.29 -2.87 -8.82
CA LEU A 152 34.48 -3.71 -8.97
C LEU A 152 34.18 -4.88 -9.90
N GLY A 153 35.16 -5.30 -10.69
CA GLY A 153 35.03 -6.42 -11.62
C GLY A 153 34.33 -6.08 -12.93
N SER A 154 33.87 -7.11 -13.64
CA SER A 154 33.11 -6.99 -14.89
C SER A 154 32.01 -8.03 -14.96
N VAL A 155 30.88 -7.68 -15.53
CA VAL A 155 29.75 -8.60 -15.79
C VAL A 155 29.94 -9.44 -17.06
N ASP A 156 30.97 -9.17 -17.87
CA ASP A 156 31.21 -9.83 -19.17
C ASP A 156 31.46 -11.32 -19.05
N GLY A 157 31.87 -11.83 -17.87
CA GLY A 157 32.09 -13.24 -17.62
C GLY A 157 30.92 -13.97 -16.99
N PHE A 158 29.76 -13.40 -16.91
CA PHE A 158 28.62 -13.94 -16.16
C PHE A 158 28.05 -15.26 -16.72
N GLY A 159 28.30 -15.59 -18.00
CA GLY A 159 27.87 -16.86 -18.59
C GLY A 159 28.60 -18.12 -18.04
N ARG A 160 29.63 -17.95 -17.20
CA ARG A 160 30.28 -19.10 -16.54
C ARG A 160 29.37 -19.68 -15.45
N PRO A 161 29.28 -21.04 -15.34
CA PRO A 161 28.39 -21.68 -14.36
C PRO A 161 28.69 -21.31 -12.91
N ASP A 162 29.93 -20.97 -12.61
CA ASP A 162 30.46 -20.66 -11.28
C ASP A 162 30.56 -19.15 -10.99
N ALA A 163 29.99 -18.31 -11.83
CA ALA A 163 30.06 -16.86 -11.65
C ALA A 163 28.93 -16.34 -10.73
N ALA A 164 29.20 -15.28 -9.96
CA ALA A 164 28.18 -14.56 -9.22
C ALA A 164 28.35 -13.03 -9.37
N ILE A 165 27.24 -12.30 -9.43
CA ILE A 165 27.19 -10.85 -9.31
C ILE A 165 26.54 -10.54 -7.97
N VAL A 166 27.16 -9.65 -7.18
CA VAL A 166 26.67 -9.27 -5.84
C VAL A 166 26.39 -7.76 -5.82
N CYS A 167 25.28 -7.34 -5.25
CA CYS A 167 24.97 -5.93 -5.04
C CYS A 167 25.74 -5.35 -3.85
N GLU A 168 25.98 -4.03 -3.85
CA GLU A 168 26.81 -3.33 -2.85
C GLU A 168 26.32 -3.58 -1.41
N SER A 169 25.02 -3.51 -1.16
CA SER A 169 24.44 -3.76 0.16
C SER A 169 24.66 -5.19 0.64
N ALA A 170 24.45 -6.17 -0.25
CA ALA A 170 24.70 -7.58 0.04
C ALA A 170 26.20 -7.87 0.26
N ALA A 171 27.09 -7.28 -0.55
CA ALA A 171 28.52 -7.39 -0.38
C ALA A 171 28.98 -6.89 1.00
N ARG A 172 28.50 -5.73 1.42
CA ARG A 172 28.79 -5.17 2.75
C ARG A 172 28.21 -6.00 3.90
N HIS A 173 27.04 -6.56 3.69
CA HIS A 173 26.37 -7.41 4.70
C HIS A 173 27.09 -8.76 4.86
N LEU A 174 27.39 -9.43 3.75
CA LEU A 174 27.95 -10.78 3.73
C LEU A 174 29.47 -10.81 4.00
N PHE A 175 30.22 -9.85 3.48
CA PHE A 175 31.68 -9.85 3.49
C PHE A 175 32.30 -8.71 4.31
N GLY A 176 31.52 -7.69 4.70
CA GLY A 176 32.00 -6.51 5.44
C GLY A 176 32.34 -5.33 4.54
N SER A 177 32.93 -5.54 3.36
CA SER A 177 33.23 -4.50 2.38
C SER A 177 33.05 -4.98 0.95
N VAL A 178 33.01 -4.04 0.00
CA VAL A 178 32.95 -4.33 -1.44
C VAL A 178 34.24 -4.99 -1.93
N GLU A 179 35.37 -4.58 -1.39
CA GLU A 179 36.70 -5.07 -1.73
C GLU A 179 36.94 -6.51 -1.25
N GLU A 180 36.43 -6.87 -0.07
CA GLU A 180 36.50 -8.21 0.47
C GLU A 180 35.56 -9.20 -0.24
N ALA A 181 34.44 -8.70 -0.77
CA ALA A 181 33.49 -9.51 -1.53
C ALA A 181 34.04 -9.90 -2.91
N PHE A 182 34.74 -9.00 -3.60
CA PHE A 182 35.23 -9.24 -4.95
C PHE A 182 36.31 -10.36 -4.99
N GLY A 183 36.08 -11.37 -5.82
CA GLY A 183 36.96 -12.56 -5.94
C GLY A 183 36.78 -13.60 -4.81
N SER A 184 35.87 -13.32 -3.83
CA SER A 184 35.48 -14.30 -2.84
C SER A 184 34.47 -15.31 -3.43
N THR A 185 34.26 -16.42 -2.73
CA THR A 185 33.24 -17.41 -3.11
C THR A 185 32.06 -17.40 -2.18
N LEU A 186 30.87 -17.73 -2.70
CA LEU A 186 29.67 -17.98 -1.94
C LEU A 186 29.05 -19.32 -2.33
N ASN A 187 28.35 -19.95 -1.39
CA ASN A 187 27.58 -21.15 -1.63
C ASN A 187 26.14 -20.80 -1.92
N PHE A 188 25.62 -21.32 -3.02
CA PHE A 188 24.24 -21.16 -3.45
C PHE A 188 23.56 -22.52 -3.53
N TYR A 189 22.44 -22.67 -2.86
CA TYR A 189 21.69 -23.91 -2.79
C TYR A 189 20.37 -23.79 -3.57
N THR A 190 20.15 -24.76 -4.45
CA THR A 190 18.84 -25.04 -5.08
C THR A 190 18.40 -26.47 -4.83
N THR A 191 19.36 -27.34 -4.54
CA THR A 191 19.26 -28.77 -4.22
C THR A 191 20.14 -29.10 -3.04
N GLU A 192 20.36 -30.40 -2.78
CA GLU A 192 21.17 -30.89 -1.66
C GLU A 192 22.62 -30.42 -1.69
N ASP A 193 23.20 -30.31 -2.89
CA ASP A 193 24.61 -29.91 -3.05
C ASP A 193 24.75 -28.41 -3.37
N PRO A 194 25.61 -27.68 -2.62
CA PRO A 194 25.86 -26.27 -2.91
C PRO A 194 26.62 -26.06 -4.21
N THR A 195 26.20 -25.10 -5.00
CA THR A 195 27.05 -24.57 -6.06
C THR A 195 27.97 -23.50 -5.52
N VAL A 196 29.28 -23.69 -5.66
CA VAL A 196 30.27 -22.69 -5.27
C VAL A 196 30.43 -21.68 -6.40
N CYS A 197 30.06 -20.41 -6.14
CA CYS A 197 30.14 -19.33 -7.12
C CYS A 197 31.23 -18.32 -6.73
N GLU A 198 32.07 -17.93 -7.70
CA GLU A 198 33.05 -16.86 -7.57
C GLU A 198 32.40 -15.51 -7.86
N ILE A 199 32.60 -14.53 -6.99
CA ILE A 199 32.09 -13.19 -7.19
C ILE A 199 32.94 -12.45 -8.22
N ILE A 200 32.48 -12.39 -9.47
CA ILE A 200 33.15 -11.75 -10.61
C ILE A 200 32.90 -10.26 -10.71
N ALA A 201 31.83 -9.76 -10.10
CA ALA A 201 31.50 -8.35 -10.06
C ALA A 201 30.74 -7.99 -8.78
N VAL A 202 31.05 -6.82 -8.22
CA VAL A 202 30.22 -6.15 -7.22
C VAL A 202 29.61 -4.92 -7.86
N CYS A 203 28.27 -4.86 -7.91
CA CYS A 203 27.52 -3.83 -8.61
C CYS A 203 26.79 -2.92 -7.61
N ARG A 204 26.43 -1.71 -8.03
CA ARG A 204 25.54 -0.83 -7.25
C ARG A 204 24.18 -1.50 -7.06
N ASP A 205 23.56 -1.21 -5.92
CA ASP A 205 22.17 -1.63 -5.68
C ASP A 205 21.24 -1.00 -6.72
N PHE A 206 20.24 -1.77 -7.11
CA PHE A 206 19.17 -1.23 -7.92
C PHE A 206 18.34 -0.20 -7.13
N PRO A 207 17.74 0.80 -7.79
CA PRO A 207 16.88 1.78 -7.13
C PRO A 207 15.76 1.11 -6.34
N ALA A 208 15.41 1.69 -5.19
CA ALA A 208 14.38 1.12 -4.30
C ALA A 208 12.99 1.01 -4.95
N ASN A 209 12.71 1.78 -6.01
CA ASN A 209 11.46 1.76 -6.76
C ASN A 209 11.54 0.85 -8.00
N CYS A 210 12.06 -0.36 -7.83
CA CYS A 210 12.04 -1.37 -8.88
C CYS A 210 11.98 -2.79 -8.29
N ARG A 211 11.52 -3.74 -9.09
CA ARG A 211 11.36 -5.17 -8.73
C ARG A 211 12.67 -5.86 -8.33
N LEU A 212 13.80 -5.40 -8.84
CA LEU A 212 15.12 -5.95 -8.55
C LEU A 212 15.76 -5.38 -7.26
N SER A 213 15.13 -4.41 -6.60
CA SER A 213 15.70 -3.67 -5.47
C SER A 213 16.03 -4.53 -4.24
N ASN A 214 15.33 -5.65 -4.07
CA ASN A 214 15.52 -6.55 -2.93
C ASN A 214 16.45 -7.72 -3.24
N ILE A 215 16.86 -7.91 -4.51
CA ILE A 215 17.72 -9.02 -4.92
C ILE A 215 19.17 -8.59 -4.71
N GLY A 216 19.86 -9.31 -3.80
CA GLY A 216 21.25 -8.99 -3.43
C GLY A 216 22.29 -9.75 -4.22
N VAL A 217 21.94 -10.91 -4.78
CA VAL A 217 22.87 -11.82 -5.46
C VAL A 217 22.24 -12.39 -6.72
N TYR A 218 23.03 -12.46 -7.80
CA TYR A 218 22.64 -13.06 -9.08
C TYR A 218 23.62 -14.14 -9.46
N VAL A 219 23.10 -15.32 -9.82
CA VAL A 219 23.88 -16.50 -10.25
C VAL A 219 23.36 -17.01 -11.59
N PRO A 220 24.19 -17.69 -12.42
CA PRO A 220 23.76 -18.18 -13.71
C PRO A 220 22.72 -19.30 -13.62
N LEU A 221 21.68 -19.18 -14.41
CA LEU A 221 20.59 -20.16 -14.48
C LEU A 221 21.09 -21.55 -14.98
N GLY A 222 22.18 -21.61 -15.75
CA GLY A 222 22.68 -22.82 -16.42
C GLY A 222 23.40 -23.80 -15.52
N SER A 223 23.79 -23.40 -14.29
CA SER A 223 24.67 -24.21 -13.44
C SER A 223 23.97 -25.18 -12.51
N LEU A 224 22.66 -25.18 -12.39
CA LEU A 224 22.09 -25.56 -11.11
C LEU A 224 21.02 -26.65 -11.11
N TRP A 225 20.47 -27.09 -12.26
CA TRP A 225 19.46 -28.15 -12.22
C TRP A 225 19.26 -28.91 -13.54
N GLU A 226 19.49 -30.21 -13.48
CA GLU A 226 19.05 -31.12 -14.56
C GLU A 226 17.53 -31.19 -14.66
N ASP A 227 16.80 -31.17 -13.55
CA ASP A 227 15.33 -31.26 -13.52
C ASP A 227 14.61 -29.99 -14.00
N LYS A 228 15.20 -28.81 -13.86
CA LYS A 228 14.64 -27.56 -14.47
C LYS A 228 14.75 -27.53 -16.01
N ASN A 229 15.34 -28.53 -16.62
CA ASN A 229 15.23 -28.76 -18.07
C ASN A 229 13.92 -29.48 -18.46
N ASP A 230 13.09 -29.86 -17.49
CA ASP A 230 11.78 -30.40 -17.79
C ASP A 230 10.99 -29.36 -18.63
N PRO A 231 10.55 -29.74 -19.85
CA PRO A 231 9.78 -28.86 -20.71
C PRO A 231 8.46 -28.40 -20.09
N ASN A 232 8.01 -29.05 -19.03
CA ASN A 232 6.79 -28.75 -18.31
C ASN A 232 7.00 -27.89 -17.05
N TYR A 233 8.25 -27.56 -16.67
CA TYR A 233 8.53 -26.75 -15.49
C TYR A 233 8.34 -25.25 -15.78
N GLU A 234 7.17 -24.69 -15.45
CA GLU A 234 6.82 -23.27 -15.58
C GLU A 234 7.21 -22.48 -14.31
N ALA A 235 8.43 -21.96 -14.24
CA ALA A 235 8.90 -21.18 -13.10
C ALA A 235 9.64 -19.90 -13.49
N PHE A 236 9.83 -19.63 -14.77
CA PHE A 236 10.73 -18.58 -15.23
C PHE A 236 9.98 -17.33 -15.66
N GLU A 237 10.36 -16.17 -15.13
CA GLU A 237 9.96 -14.87 -15.66
C GLU A 237 10.78 -14.52 -16.90
N ALA A 238 10.14 -13.96 -17.92
CA ALA A 238 10.76 -13.58 -19.19
C ALA A 238 10.62 -12.07 -19.45
N PHE A 239 11.75 -11.38 -19.57
CA PHE A 239 11.85 -9.96 -19.86
C PHE A 239 12.34 -9.72 -21.28
N VAL A 240 11.52 -9.11 -22.12
CA VAL A 240 11.77 -8.92 -23.54
C VAL A 240 12.36 -7.54 -23.80
N LEU A 241 13.57 -7.48 -24.33
CA LEU A 241 14.20 -6.25 -24.79
C LEU A 241 13.99 -6.12 -26.30
N LEU A 242 13.31 -5.07 -26.72
CA LEU A 242 13.13 -4.76 -28.15
C LEU A 242 14.27 -3.87 -28.67
N ARG A 243 14.61 -4.04 -29.95
CA ARG A 243 15.57 -3.16 -30.64
C ARG A 243 15.08 -1.72 -30.70
N LYS A 244 16.00 -0.77 -30.80
CA LYS A 244 15.66 0.65 -30.93
C LYS A 244 14.81 0.88 -32.19
N GLY A 245 13.61 1.44 -31.98
CA GLY A 245 12.67 1.75 -33.04
C GLY A 245 11.71 0.60 -33.41
N ALA A 246 11.84 -0.57 -32.80
CA ALA A 246 10.86 -1.65 -32.95
C ALA A 246 9.52 -1.30 -32.26
N SER A 247 8.41 -1.73 -32.86
CA SER A 247 7.08 -1.56 -32.31
C SER A 247 6.66 -2.84 -31.59
N ALA A 248 6.22 -2.73 -30.34
CA ALA A 248 5.66 -3.85 -29.58
C ALA A 248 4.46 -4.48 -30.28
N ASP A 249 3.58 -3.65 -30.89
CA ASP A 249 2.41 -4.13 -31.64
C ASP A 249 2.76 -4.96 -32.89
N ALA A 250 3.93 -4.69 -33.51
CA ALA A 250 4.40 -5.46 -34.66
C ALA A 250 5.06 -6.79 -34.24
N VAL A 251 5.69 -6.82 -33.07
CA VAL A 251 6.39 -8.02 -32.55
C VAL A 251 5.43 -8.97 -31.87
N LEU A 252 4.41 -8.47 -31.18
CA LEU A 252 3.46 -9.26 -30.40
C LEU A 252 2.81 -10.44 -31.16
N PRO A 253 2.29 -10.28 -32.39
CA PRO A 253 1.70 -11.40 -33.12
C PRO A 253 2.70 -12.53 -33.41
N LEU A 254 3.96 -12.19 -33.69
CA LEU A 254 5.03 -13.16 -33.95
C LEU A 254 5.42 -13.91 -32.68
N MET A 255 5.48 -13.20 -31.54
CA MET A 255 5.75 -13.83 -30.24
C MET A 255 4.61 -14.76 -29.83
N ALA A 256 3.35 -14.33 -30.01
CA ALA A 256 2.18 -15.14 -29.68
C ALA A 256 2.12 -16.42 -30.52
N GLU A 257 2.46 -16.32 -31.82
CA GLU A 257 2.55 -17.49 -32.71
C GLU A 257 3.69 -18.43 -32.32
N ALA A 258 4.86 -17.89 -31.98
CA ALA A 258 6.01 -18.68 -31.55
C ALA A 258 5.73 -19.37 -30.22
N PHE A 259 5.08 -18.69 -29.30
CA PHE A 259 4.67 -19.27 -28.01
C PHE A 259 3.62 -20.39 -28.22
N GLU A 260 2.56 -20.14 -29.00
CA GLU A 260 1.51 -21.13 -29.28
C GLU A 260 2.07 -22.45 -29.83
N LYS A 261 3.05 -22.36 -30.74
CA LYS A 261 3.70 -23.57 -31.35
C LYS A 261 4.49 -24.38 -30.33
N ASN A 262 4.95 -23.76 -29.24
CA ASN A 262 5.77 -24.40 -28.21
C ASN A 262 5.00 -24.56 -26.89
N TRP A 263 3.70 -24.34 -26.90
CA TRP A 263 2.88 -24.59 -25.74
C TRP A 263 2.53 -26.05 -25.66
N VAL A 264 3.04 -26.71 -24.63
CA VAL A 264 2.70 -28.08 -24.28
C VAL A 264 1.58 -28.02 -23.24
N PHE A 265 0.40 -28.50 -23.61
CA PHE A 265 -0.65 -28.78 -22.64
C PHE A 265 -0.28 -30.04 -21.87
N TRP A 266 -0.36 -30.05 -20.55
CA TRP A 266 0.22 -30.99 -19.61
C TRP A 266 0.07 -32.49 -19.91
N GLU A 267 -0.86 -32.93 -20.78
CA GLU A 267 -1.05 -34.39 -21.05
C GLU A 267 -1.36 -34.73 -22.51
N SER A 268 -1.58 -33.77 -23.35
CA SER A 268 -1.76 -34.08 -24.78
C SER A 268 -1.02 -33.05 -25.62
N ASN A 269 -0.30 -33.49 -26.62
CA ASN A 269 0.29 -32.63 -27.65
C ASN A 269 -0.76 -31.84 -28.44
N ASP A 270 -2.04 -31.94 -28.10
CA ASP A 270 -3.18 -31.31 -28.75
C ASP A 270 -3.84 -30.28 -27.79
N THR A 271 -3.23 -29.09 -27.68
CA THR A 271 -3.91 -27.93 -27.08
C THR A 271 -5.24 -27.66 -27.81
N PRO A 272 -6.37 -27.54 -27.11
CA PRO A 272 -7.66 -27.25 -27.73
C PRO A 272 -7.58 -26.01 -28.66
N PRO A 273 -8.23 -26.08 -29.86
CA PRO A 273 -8.15 -24.98 -30.85
C PRO A 273 -8.59 -23.62 -30.33
N ASP A 274 -9.58 -23.59 -29.43
CA ASP A 274 -10.08 -22.37 -28.81
C ASP A 274 -9.06 -21.71 -27.86
N ILE A 275 -8.26 -22.52 -27.17
CA ILE A 275 -7.18 -22.02 -26.32
C ILE A 275 -6.05 -21.44 -27.17
N ARG A 276 -5.68 -22.13 -28.28
CA ARG A 276 -4.67 -21.62 -29.23
C ARG A 276 -5.08 -20.26 -29.80
N GLU A 277 -6.32 -20.18 -30.28
CA GLU A 277 -6.86 -18.92 -30.83
C GLU A 277 -6.89 -17.81 -29.77
N ARG A 278 -7.23 -18.14 -28.52
CA ARG A 278 -7.24 -17.20 -27.40
C ARG A 278 -5.85 -16.67 -27.08
N VAL A 279 -4.83 -17.54 -27.04
CA VAL A 279 -3.43 -17.14 -26.85
C VAL A 279 -3.01 -16.19 -27.95
N ARG A 280 -3.29 -16.54 -29.22
CA ARG A 280 -2.92 -15.70 -30.35
C ARG A 280 -3.58 -14.32 -30.30
N GLN A 281 -4.84 -14.23 -29.90
CA GLN A 281 -5.61 -12.98 -29.92
C GLN A 281 -5.44 -12.12 -28.66
N ARG A 282 -5.19 -12.74 -27.50
CA ARG A 282 -5.23 -12.05 -26.19
C ARG A 282 -3.88 -11.94 -25.51
N SER A 283 -2.82 -12.57 -26.00
CA SER A 283 -1.47 -12.32 -25.49
C SER A 283 -1.11 -10.85 -25.63
N ARG A 284 -0.31 -10.34 -24.73
CA ARG A 284 0.07 -8.91 -24.71
C ARG A 284 1.53 -8.73 -24.31
N LEU A 285 2.13 -7.65 -24.77
CA LEU A 285 3.42 -7.16 -24.33
C LEU A 285 3.17 -5.95 -23.43
N VAL A 286 3.36 -6.15 -22.14
CA VAL A 286 3.17 -5.09 -21.13
C VAL A 286 4.49 -4.38 -20.90
N PRO A 287 4.56 -3.03 -21.03
CA PRO A 287 5.78 -2.30 -20.67
C PRO A 287 6.17 -2.58 -19.22
N LEU A 288 7.44 -2.83 -18.95
CA LEU A 288 7.93 -3.21 -17.62
C LEU A 288 7.45 -2.26 -16.52
N HIS A 289 7.41 -0.95 -16.78
CA HIS A 289 6.97 0.05 -15.81
C HIS A 289 5.46 0.03 -15.53
N ASP A 290 4.65 -0.65 -16.35
CA ASP A 290 3.21 -0.83 -16.13
C ASP A 290 2.90 -2.11 -15.36
N MET A 291 3.85 -3.05 -15.29
CA MET A 291 3.70 -4.32 -14.55
C MET A 291 3.36 -4.11 -13.08
N HIS A 292 3.89 -3.07 -12.45
CA HIS A 292 3.56 -2.71 -11.06
C HIS A 292 2.05 -2.53 -10.81
N TYR A 293 1.31 -2.16 -11.85
CA TYR A 293 -0.15 -1.97 -11.80
C TYR A 293 -0.93 -3.13 -12.44
N ASP A 294 -0.24 -4.15 -12.94
CA ASP A 294 -0.89 -5.25 -13.62
C ASP A 294 -1.37 -6.32 -12.64
N PRO A 295 -2.61 -6.80 -12.78
CA PRO A 295 -3.14 -7.88 -11.94
C PRO A 295 -2.34 -9.19 -12.04
N ALA A 296 -1.65 -9.44 -13.18
CA ALA A 296 -0.84 -10.63 -13.37
C ALA A 296 0.35 -10.69 -12.39
N ASP A 297 0.92 -9.55 -12.03
CA ASP A 297 2.10 -9.43 -11.16
C ASP A 297 1.76 -9.33 -9.65
N ASN A 298 0.65 -9.89 -9.19
CA ASN A 298 0.16 -9.72 -7.81
C ASN A 298 0.01 -8.26 -7.36
N GLY A 299 -0.02 -7.33 -8.30
CA GLY A 299 -0.31 -5.91 -8.24
C GLY A 299 -0.01 -5.23 -6.90
N THR A 300 1.27 -5.00 -6.58
CA THR A 300 1.63 -4.20 -5.40
C THR A 300 1.22 -2.73 -5.56
N GLY A 301 1.00 -2.28 -6.81
CA GLY A 301 0.51 -0.96 -7.19
C GLY A 301 -0.98 -0.94 -7.51
N SER A 302 -1.62 0.19 -7.27
CA SER A 302 -3.01 0.44 -7.66
C SER A 302 -3.18 1.84 -8.21
N ARG A 303 -3.54 1.95 -9.50
CA ARG A 303 -3.84 3.26 -10.13
C ARG A 303 -4.98 3.99 -9.43
N THR A 304 -5.96 3.23 -8.91
CA THR A 304 -7.06 3.78 -8.12
C THR A 304 -6.56 4.39 -6.81
N ARG A 305 -5.70 3.67 -6.09
CA ARG A 305 -5.06 4.15 -4.86
C ARG A 305 -4.27 5.44 -5.10
N ASP A 306 -3.43 5.47 -6.14
CA ASP A 306 -2.63 6.65 -6.48
C ASP A 306 -3.49 7.85 -6.87
N GLY A 307 -4.59 7.61 -7.59
CA GLY A 307 -5.60 8.62 -7.89
C GLY A 307 -6.24 9.20 -6.64
N VAL A 308 -6.61 8.36 -5.68
CA VAL A 308 -7.17 8.77 -4.37
C VAL A 308 -6.15 9.57 -3.57
N LEU A 309 -4.91 9.09 -3.44
CA LEU A 309 -3.85 9.79 -2.71
C LEU A 309 -3.55 11.15 -3.34
N SER A 310 -3.50 11.23 -4.67
CA SER A 310 -3.35 12.48 -5.42
C SER A 310 -4.50 13.45 -5.15
N ALA A 311 -5.74 12.97 -5.19
CA ALA A 311 -6.92 13.78 -4.90
C ALA A 311 -6.88 14.32 -3.47
N ILE A 312 -6.55 13.48 -2.49
CA ILE A 312 -6.39 13.89 -1.09
C ILE A 312 -5.30 14.95 -0.96
N ALA A 313 -4.12 14.75 -1.58
CA ALA A 313 -3.02 15.71 -1.56
C ALA A 313 -3.43 17.08 -2.12
N ILE A 314 -4.09 17.08 -3.28
CA ILE A 314 -4.60 18.32 -3.92
C ILE A 314 -5.65 19.00 -3.04
N LEU A 315 -6.56 18.26 -2.42
CA LEU A 315 -7.59 18.82 -1.54
C LEU A 315 -6.97 19.45 -0.27
N PHE A 316 -5.94 18.82 0.31
CA PHE A 316 -5.20 19.42 1.43
C PHE A 316 -4.54 20.73 1.05
N LEU A 317 -3.88 20.76 -0.09
CA LEU A 317 -3.25 21.97 -0.60
C LEU A 317 -4.30 23.06 -0.88
N ALA A 318 -5.42 22.71 -1.51
CA ALA A 318 -6.53 23.62 -1.74
C ALA A 318 -7.07 24.21 -0.44
N CYS A 319 -7.29 23.39 0.61
CA CYS A 319 -7.70 23.87 1.93
C CYS A 319 -6.71 24.88 2.53
N ALA A 320 -5.40 24.64 2.42
CA ALA A 320 -4.39 25.58 2.92
C ALA A 320 -4.38 26.89 2.14
N LEU A 321 -4.50 26.83 0.83
CA LEU A 321 -4.57 28.01 -0.03
C LEU A 321 -5.84 28.82 0.21
N LEU A 322 -6.99 28.16 0.41
CA LEU A 322 -8.22 28.81 0.82
C LEU A 322 -8.12 29.43 2.21
N ASN A 323 -7.40 28.78 3.14
CA ASN A 323 -7.10 29.35 4.44
C ASN A 323 -6.21 30.61 4.32
N LEU A 324 -5.15 30.53 3.51
CA LEU A 324 -4.29 31.69 3.18
C LEU A 324 -5.09 32.84 2.57
N PHE A 325 -6.00 32.53 1.64
CA PHE A 325 -6.93 33.48 1.04
C PHE A 325 -7.83 34.13 2.09
N ASN A 326 -8.50 33.32 2.95
CA ASN A 326 -9.41 33.79 3.97
C ASN A 326 -8.73 34.70 4.99
N LEU A 327 -7.55 34.32 5.48
CA LEU A 327 -6.76 35.11 6.41
C LEU A 327 -6.21 36.39 5.77
N SER A 328 -5.91 36.34 4.47
CA SER A 328 -5.46 37.51 3.71
C SER A 328 -6.64 38.51 3.51
N MET A 329 -7.82 38.02 3.16
CA MET A 329 -9.05 38.83 3.03
C MET A 329 -9.45 39.44 4.36
N ALA A 330 -9.42 38.68 5.46
CA ALA A 330 -9.77 39.18 6.79
C ALA A 330 -8.76 40.27 7.28
N GLY A 331 -7.47 40.10 6.92
CA GLY A 331 -6.40 41.06 7.25
C GLY A 331 -6.45 42.37 6.47
N LEU A 332 -7.25 42.46 5.40
CA LEU A 332 -7.40 43.69 4.59
C LEU A 332 -7.91 44.86 5.42
N SER A 333 -8.86 44.61 6.34
CA SER A 333 -9.41 45.65 7.20
C SER A 333 -8.34 46.46 7.98
N PHE A 334 -7.19 45.82 8.24
CA PHE A 334 -6.08 46.44 8.97
C PHE A 334 -4.99 47.00 8.05
N SER A 335 -4.81 46.39 6.86
CA SER A 335 -3.73 46.78 5.93
C SER A 335 -4.14 47.91 4.98
N VAL A 336 -5.45 48.07 4.71
CA VAL A 336 -5.96 49.04 3.76
C VAL A 336 -5.62 50.47 4.17
N GLN A 337 -5.77 50.86 5.48
CA GLN A 337 -5.42 52.17 5.99
C GLN A 337 -3.96 52.52 5.72
N GLY A 338 -3.03 51.61 6.09
CA GLY A 338 -1.60 51.81 5.87
C GLY A 338 -1.25 51.88 4.39
N ASN A 339 -1.90 51.10 3.55
CA ASN A 339 -1.69 51.15 2.09
C ASN A 339 -2.25 52.46 1.49
N CYS A 340 -3.36 52.98 1.95
CA CYS A 340 -3.90 54.26 1.53
C CYS A 340 -2.94 55.42 1.91
N VAL A 341 -2.41 55.39 3.13
CA VAL A 341 -1.41 56.40 3.54
C VAL A 341 -0.18 56.35 2.62
N ARG A 342 0.35 55.16 2.34
CA ARG A 342 1.50 55.04 1.39
C ARG A 342 1.19 55.52 0.00
N ARG A 343 -0.05 55.36 -0.48
CA ARG A 343 -0.51 55.87 -1.77
C ARG A 343 -0.59 57.38 -1.81
N ILE A 344 -1.02 58.02 -0.71
CA ILE A 344 -0.99 59.49 -0.59
C ILE A 344 0.44 59.98 -0.67
N PHE A 345 1.41 59.26 -0.14
CA PHE A 345 2.83 59.58 -0.27
C PHE A 345 3.47 59.05 -1.57
N GLY A 346 2.68 58.71 -2.60
CA GLY A 346 3.15 58.42 -3.93
C GLY A 346 3.46 56.92 -4.25
N ALA A 347 3.08 56.01 -3.38
CA ALA A 347 3.29 54.58 -3.68
C ALA A 347 2.33 54.08 -4.76
N GLU A 348 2.91 53.54 -5.83
CA GLU A 348 2.17 52.91 -6.92
C GLU A 348 1.41 51.64 -6.52
N ARG A 349 0.25 51.40 -7.14
CA ARG A 349 -0.55 50.17 -6.90
C ARG A 349 0.25 48.93 -7.18
N GLY A 350 1.01 48.84 -8.29
CA GLY A 350 1.82 47.71 -8.67
C GLY A 350 2.87 47.35 -7.63
N ARG A 351 3.50 48.33 -7.02
CA ARG A 351 4.51 48.11 -5.96
C ARG A 351 3.92 47.55 -4.68
N LEU A 352 2.68 47.91 -4.33
CA LEU A 352 1.95 47.37 -3.20
C LEU A 352 1.48 45.92 -3.46
N LEU A 353 1.03 45.60 -4.68
CA LEU A 353 0.70 44.24 -5.13
C LEU A 353 1.92 43.32 -5.06
N LEU A 354 3.04 43.78 -5.68
CA LEU A 354 4.27 43.01 -5.68
C LEU A 354 4.76 42.69 -4.27
N LYS A 355 4.72 43.68 -3.37
CA LYS A 355 5.07 43.45 -1.96
C LYS A 355 4.23 42.36 -1.30
N GLN A 356 2.93 42.32 -1.56
CA GLN A 356 2.01 41.32 -1.01
C GLN A 356 2.30 39.93 -1.56
N VAL A 357 2.55 39.81 -2.87
CA VAL A 357 2.92 38.56 -3.53
C VAL A 357 4.26 38.06 -3.01
N LEU A 358 5.29 38.92 -2.95
CA LEU A 358 6.60 38.55 -2.44
C LEU A 358 6.54 38.09 -0.97
N SER A 359 5.73 38.75 -0.14
CA SER A 359 5.57 38.34 1.26
C SER A 359 4.91 36.96 1.37
N SER A 360 3.98 36.61 0.46
CA SER A 360 3.37 35.25 0.44
C SER A 360 4.33 34.19 -0.08
N LEU A 361 5.16 34.51 -1.06
CA LEU A 361 6.20 33.59 -1.56
C LEU A 361 7.26 33.30 -0.48
N VAL A 362 7.68 34.30 0.27
CA VAL A 362 8.61 34.09 1.42
C VAL A 362 7.96 33.20 2.46
N LEU A 363 6.66 33.40 2.75
CA LEU A 363 5.91 32.55 3.69
C LEU A 363 5.84 31.10 3.20
N CYS A 364 5.64 30.89 1.88
CA CYS A 364 5.63 29.57 1.27
C CYS A 364 6.99 28.88 1.31
N LEU A 365 8.06 29.60 1.06
CA LEU A 365 9.42 29.07 1.16
C LEU A 365 9.75 28.64 2.61
N LEU A 366 9.35 29.46 3.58
CA LEU A 366 9.49 29.10 5.00
C LEU A 366 8.65 27.87 5.35
N ALA A 367 7.39 27.81 4.90
CA ALA A 367 6.51 26.66 5.13
C ALA A 367 7.09 25.39 4.48
N PHE A 368 7.59 25.49 3.27
CA PHE A 368 8.22 24.39 2.55
C PHE A 368 9.50 23.90 3.28
N GLY A 369 10.35 24.80 3.72
CA GLY A 369 11.56 24.45 4.49
C GLY A 369 11.25 23.76 5.81
N VAL A 370 10.23 24.23 6.55
CA VAL A 370 9.78 23.59 7.78
C VAL A 370 9.14 22.22 7.47
N ALA A 371 8.36 22.11 6.40
CA ALA A 371 7.76 20.84 5.99
C ALA A 371 8.84 19.80 5.64
N LEU A 372 9.89 20.18 4.90
CA LEU A 372 11.04 19.31 4.62
C LEU A 372 11.77 18.86 5.90
N LEU A 373 11.92 19.77 6.86
CA LEU A 373 12.49 19.42 8.18
C LEU A 373 11.62 18.37 8.89
N LEU A 374 10.29 18.53 8.85
CA LEU A 374 9.37 17.55 9.42
C LEU A 374 9.46 16.20 8.70
N VAL A 375 9.57 16.17 7.37
CA VAL A 375 9.79 14.93 6.60
C VAL A 375 11.09 14.25 7.01
N LYS A 376 12.18 15.00 7.19
CA LYS A 376 13.46 14.46 7.65
C LYS A 376 13.37 13.89 9.07
N LEU A 377 12.66 14.54 9.98
CA LEU A 377 12.42 14.05 11.34
C LEU A 377 11.55 12.79 11.34
N LEU A 378 10.57 12.73 10.44
CA LEU A 378 9.72 11.56 10.25
C LEU A 378 10.52 10.36 9.73
N ALA A 379 11.47 10.57 8.82
CA ALA A 379 12.29 9.49 8.23
C ALA A 379 13.07 8.69 9.28
N GLY A 380 13.42 9.28 10.42
CA GLY A 380 14.06 8.60 11.55
C GLY A 380 13.09 7.99 12.57
N SER A 381 11.80 7.97 12.32
CA SER A 381 10.78 7.51 13.26
C SER A 381 10.06 6.24 12.78
N SER A 382 9.46 5.50 13.73
CA SER A 382 8.60 4.35 13.41
C SER A 382 7.37 4.71 12.53
N LEU A 383 7.06 5.99 12.38
CA LEU A 383 6.00 6.45 11.48
C LEU A 383 6.42 6.38 10.01
N ALA A 384 7.72 6.35 9.72
CA ALA A 384 8.22 6.21 8.35
C ALA A 384 7.82 4.87 7.72
N SER A 385 7.69 3.80 8.53
CA SER A 385 7.22 2.49 8.05
C SER A 385 5.76 2.46 7.58
N MET A 386 5.00 3.55 7.82
CA MET A 386 3.66 3.71 7.25
C MET A 386 3.69 4.02 5.74
N LEU A 387 4.83 4.48 5.22
CA LEU A 387 5.04 4.78 3.80
C LEU A 387 5.87 3.65 3.19
N SER A 388 5.54 3.25 1.97
CA SER A 388 6.37 2.31 1.20
C SER A 388 7.61 2.97 0.61
N VAL A 389 7.66 4.31 0.67
CA VAL A 389 8.70 5.13 0.06
C VAL A 389 9.85 5.37 1.05
N PRO A 390 11.09 5.08 0.68
CA PRO A 390 12.24 5.52 1.44
C PRO A 390 12.32 7.06 1.40
N LEU A 391 12.21 7.70 2.60
CA LEU A 391 12.21 9.15 2.75
C LEU A 391 13.63 9.74 2.66
N ASN A 392 14.39 9.39 1.62
CA ASN A 392 15.71 9.91 1.36
C ASN A 392 15.71 11.05 0.33
N ALA A 393 16.80 11.83 0.28
CA ALA A 393 16.89 12.99 -0.58
C ALA A 393 16.87 12.64 -2.08
N GLN A 394 17.40 11.48 -2.46
CA GLN A 394 17.46 11.05 -3.86
C GLN A 394 16.07 10.72 -4.41
N THR A 395 15.28 9.95 -3.65
CA THR A 395 13.91 9.58 -4.02
C THR A 395 12.97 10.78 -4.05
N LEU A 396 13.15 11.75 -3.13
CA LEU A 396 12.24 12.88 -2.96
C LEU A 396 12.59 14.10 -3.80
N ALA A 397 13.81 14.23 -4.32
CA ALA A 397 14.25 15.42 -5.06
C ALA A 397 13.33 15.84 -6.23
N PRO A 398 12.84 14.92 -7.10
CA PRO A 398 11.92 15.29 -8.17
C PRO A 398 10.59 15.81 -7.64
N VAL A 399 10.10 15.20 -6.55
CA VAL A 399 8.83 15.58 -5.90
C VAL A 399 8.94 16.98 -5.31
N TRP A 400 10.07 17.33 -4.68
CA TRP A 400 10.27 18.64 -4.05
C TRP A 400 10.14 19.80 -5.02
N ALA A 401 10.74 19.70 -6.20
CA ALA A 401 10.66 20.75 -7.20
C ALA A 401 9.22 21.00 -7.68
N VAL A 402 8.49 19.93 -7.95
CA VAL A 402 7.08 20.00 -8.38
C VAL A 402 6.21 20.55 -7.24
N CYS A 403 6.37 20.04 -6.02
CA CYS A 403 5.61 20.49 -4.85
C CYS A 403 5.86 21.98 -4.56
N LEU A 404 7.11 22.44 -4.64
CA LEU A 404 7.44 23.85 -4.44
C LEU A 404 6.81 24.73 -5.53
N ALA A 405 6.88 24.33 -6.80
CA ALA A 405 6.28 25.07 -7.91
C ALA A 405 4.75 25.18 -7.74
N VAL A 406 4.06 24.06 -7.45
CA VAL A 406 2.61 24.04 -7.26
C VAL A 406 2.20 24.89 -6.05
N LEU A 407 2.92 24.78 -4.93
CA LEU A 407 2.68 25.61 -3.74
C LEU A 407 2.89 27.10 -4.05
N ALA A 408 3.96 27.47 -4.73
CA ALA A 408 4.26 28.86 -5.05
C ALA A 408 3.20 29.47 -5.99
N VAL A 409 2.83 28.78 -7.05
CA VAL A 409 1.78 29.22 -7.98
C VAL A 409 0.44 29.34 -7.25
N GLY A 410 0.05 28.32 -6.47
CA GLY A 410 -1.18 28.35 -5.69
C GLY A 410 -1.24 29.49 -4.68
N ALA A 411 -0.13 29.77 -4.00
CA ALA A 411 -0.06 30.89 -3.06
C ALA A 411 -0.16 32.26 -3.72
N VAL A 412 0.45 32.44 -4.90
CA VAL A 412 0.28 33.67 -5.70
C VAL A 412 -1.19 33.85 -6.07
N LEU A 413 -1.85 32.82 -6.60
CA LEU A 413 -3.27 32.85 -6.96
C LEU A 413 -4.17 33.15 -5.75
N ALA A 414 -3.89 32.52 -4.60
CA ALA A 414 -4.67 32.73 -3.37
C ALA A 414 -4.57 34.18 -2.84
N VAL A 415 -3.44 34.86 -3.04
CA VAL A 415 -3.22 36.21 -2.50
C VAL A 415 -3.50 37.28 -3.53
N LEU A 416 -3.51 36.97 -4.82
CA LEU A 416 -3.68 37.93 -5.90
C LEU A 416 -5.01 38.69 -5.80
N PHE A 417 -6.12 38.00 -5.62
CA PHE A 417 -7.44 38.65 -5.48
C PHE A 417 -7.51 39.54 -4.23
N PRO A 418 -7.17 39.11 -2.99
CA PRO A 418 -7.07 39.98 -1.84
C PRO A 418 -6.19 41.20 -2.08
N ALA A 419 -5.05 41.02 -2.74
CA ALA A 419 -4.12 42.12 -3.03
C ALA A 419 -4.74 43.17 -3.99
N PHE A 420 -5.34 42.72 -5.10
CA PHE A 420 -6.04 43.60 -6.03
C PHE A 420 -7.20 44.32 -5.36
N TYR A 421 -8.02 43.61 -4.60
CA TYR A 421 -9.17 44.17 -3.89
C TYR A 421 -8.70 45.22 -2.88
N GLY A 422 -7.64 44.95 -2.11
CA GLY A 422 -7.07 45.88 -1.15
C GLY A 422 -6.48 47.15 -1.80
N ALA A 423 -5.88 47.00 -3.01
CA ALA A 423 -5.35 48.11 -3.77
C ALA A 423 -6.41 48.95 -4.51
N SER A 424 -7.64 48.50 -4.64
CA SER A 424 -8.71 49.20 -5.36
C SER A 424 -9.42 50.27 -4.51
N PHE A 425 -9.23 50.27 -3.17
CA PHE A 425 -9.87 51.26 -2.28
C PHE A 425 -9.35 52.66 -2.54
N GLN A 426 -10.30 53.63 -2.56
CA GLN A 426 -10.00 55.05 -2.68
C GLN A 426 -9.50 55.63 -1.34
N PRO A 427 -8.33 56.28 -1.28
CA PRO A 427 -7.81 56.82 -0.03
C PRO A 427 -8.76 57.76 0.70
N SER A 428 -9.50 58.61 -0.04
CA SER A 428 -10.44 59.57 0.53
C SER A 428 -11.65 58.91 1.29
N ALA A 429 -12.11 57.75 0.79
CA ALA A 429 -13.19 57.01 1.42
C ALA A 429 -12.73 56.28 2.70
N VAL A 430 -11.51 55.76 2.68
CA VAL A 430 -10.89 55.04 3.79
C VAL A 430 -10.60 55.98 4.98
N LEU A 431 -10.09 57.20 4.72
CA LEU A 431 -9.80 58.19 5.73
C LEU A 431 -11.06 58.74 6.40
N LYS A 432 -12.21 58.74 5.70
CA LYS A 432 -13.54 59.11 6.23
C LYS A 432 -14.19 57.97 7.06
N GLY A 433 -13.49 56.88 7.38
CA GLY A 433 -14.01 55.77 8.17
C GLY A 433 -15.03 54.87 7.45
N ARG A 434 -15.27 55.07 6.15
CA ARG A 434 -16.24 54.29 5.36
C ARG A 434 -15.60 53.07 4.73
N ILE A 435 -15.05 52.17 5.55
CA ILE A 435 -14.53 50.89 5.08
C ILE A 435 -15.70 49.86 5.16
N ASN A 436 -16.57 49.87 4.17
CA ASN A 436 -17.50 48.75 3.99
C ASN A 436 -16.91 47.73 3.03
N LEU A 437 -16.47 46.62 3.58
CA LEU A 437 -16.20 45.42 2.76
C LEU A 437 -17.48 45.03 2.01
N SER A 438 -17.49 45.16 0.69
CA SER A 438 -18.67 44.87 -0.14
C SER A 438 -19.19 43.48 0.14
N GLY A 439 -20.51 43.23 -0.07
CA GLY A 439 -21.16 41.92 0.17
C GLY A 439 -20.46 40.75 -0.54
N ARG A 440 -19.78 40.99 -1.69
CA ARG A 440 -19.01 39.96 -2.41
C ARG A 440 -17.88 39.35 -1.58
N GLY A 441 -17.09 40.14 -0.86
CA GLY A 441 -16.01 39.61 -0.01
C GLY A 441 -16.53 38.78 1.17
N LYS A 442 -17.71 39.07 1.70
CA LYS A 442 -18.36 38.29 2.76
C LYS A 442 -18.84 36.95 2.24
N ASN A 443 -19.47 36.91 1.06
CA ASN A 443 -19.97 35.66 0.47
C ASN A 443 -18.84 34.67 0.11
N TRP A 444 -17.72 35.16 -0.42
CA TRP A 444 -16.55 34.32 -0.70
C TRP A 444 -16.01 33.68 0.58
N ARG A 445 -15.91 34.40 1.66
CA ARG A 445 -15.45 33.85 2.95
C ARG A 445 -16.40 32.78 3.50
N VAL A 446 -17.71 32.97 3.37
CA VAL A 446 -18.70 31.97 3.77
C VAL A 446 -18.58 30.73 2.90
N GLY A 447 -18.45 30.89 1.58
CA GLY A 447 -18.27 29.76 0.64
C GLY A 447 -17.01 28.93 0.90
N THR A 448 -15.87 29.59 1.16
CA THR A 448 -14.62 28.90 1.47
C THR A 448 -14.67 28.17 2.82
N LEU A 449 -15.31 28.74 3.84
CA LEU A 449 -15.54 28.05 5.12
C LEU A 449 -16.46 26.84 4.97
N LEU A 450 -17.55 26.99 4.22
CA LEU A 450 -18.48 25.90 3.95
C LEU A 450 -17.74 24.74 3.26
N PHE A 451 -16.89 25.04 2.27
CA PHE A 451 -16.07 24.04 1.58
C PHE A 451 -15.08 23.33 2.53
N GLN A 452 -14.42 24.08 3.43
CA GLN A 452 -13.52 23.50 4.43
C GLN A 452 -14.25 22.57 5.40
N PHE A 453 -15.42 22.95 5.91
CA PHE A 453 -16.25 22.08 6.74
C PHE A 453 -16.68 20.83 5.99
N LEU A 454 -17.15 20.97 4.74
CA LEU A 454 -17.58 19.87 3.89
C LEU A 454 -16.45 18.84 3.73
N LEU A 455 -15.25 19.28 3.37
CA LEU A 455 -14.08 18.39 3.24
C LEU A 455 -13.72 17.71 4.56
N SER A 456 -13.77 18.46 5.69
CA SER A 456 -13.47 17.86 7.00
C SER A 456 -14.45 16.75 7.36
N TYR A 457 -15.74 16.92 7.07
CA TYR A 457 -16.75 15.88 7.30
C TYR A 457 -16.51 14.65 6.42
N ILE A 458 -16.22 14.85 5.12
CA ILE A 458 -15.94 13.76 4.19
C ILE A 458 -14.73 12.96 4.68
N PHE A 459 -13.62 13.64 5.00
CA PHE A 459 -12.40 12.95 5.45
C PHE A 459 -12.59 12.17 6.75
N ILE A 460 -13.31 12.76 7.72
CA ILE A 460 -13.56 12.09 9.01
C ILE A 460 -14.47 10.88 8.82
N ALA A 461 -15.58 11.04 8.09
CA ALA A 461 -16.52 9.95 7.85
C ALA A 461 -15.87 8.80 7.06
N THR A 462 -15.13 9.11 5.99
CA THR A 462 -14.41 8.12 5.20
C THR A 462 -13.30 7.44 6.02
N GLY A 463 -12.52 8.22 6.78
CA GLY A 463 -11.44 7.66 7.61
C GLY A 463 -11.94 6.72 8.71
N TRP A 464 -13.10 6.99 9.29
CA TRP A 464 -13.71 6.07 10.25
C TRP A 464 -14.32 4.85 9.59
N MET A 465 -14.95 5.00 8.40
CA MET A 465 -15.46 3.85 7.67
C MET A 465 -14.35 2.86 7.28
N ILE A 466 -13.20 3.36 6.84
CA ILE A 466 -12.03 2.53 6.58
C ILE A 466 -11.62 1.76 7.86
N GLY A 467 -11.65 2.41 9.02
CA GLY A 467 -11.38 1.74 10.30
C GLY A 467 -12.43 0.68 10.66
N VAL A 468 -13.71 0.89 10.31
CA VAL A 468 -14.79 -0.08 10.51
C VAL A 468 -14.61 -1.28 9.57
N GLN A 469 -14.32 -1.04 8.29
CA GLN A 469 -14.06 -2.09 7.30
C GLN A 469 -12.86 -2.95 7.70
N ASN A 470 -11.75 -2.34 8.10
CA ASN A 470 -10.57 -3.10 8.51
C ASN A 470 -10.84 -3.97 9.75
N ARG A 471 -11.60 -3.43 10.70
CA ARG A 471 -12.02 -4.23 11.86
C ARG A 471 -12.94 -5.38 11.44
N TYR A 472 -13.89 -5.12 10.53
CA TYR A 472 -14.76 -6.14 9.98
C TYR A 472 -13.94 -7.25 9.31
N VAL A 473 -12.95 -6.90 8.48
CA VAL A 473 -12.03 -7.83 7.81
C VAL A 473 -11.18 -8.62 8.82
N SER A 474 -10.65 -7.95 9.86
CA SER A 474 -9.82 -8.62 10.89
C SER A 474 -10.61 -9.59 11.77
N ASP A 475 -11.89 -9.29 12.01
CA ASP A 475 -12.76 -10.08 12.87
C ASP A 475 -13.64 -11.05 12.04
N PHE A 476 -13.44 -11.12 10.71
CA PHE A 476 -14.25 -11.93 9.81
C PHE A 476 -14.00 -13.42 10.04
N ASP A 477 -15.07 -14.21 10.06
CA ASP A 477 -14.99 -15.67 10.12
C ASP A 477 -14.64 -16.22 8.73
N LEU A 478 -13.42 -16.68 8.56
CA LEU A 478 -12.94 -17.23 7.30
C LEU A 478 -13.55 -18.61 6.97
N GLY A 479 -14.31 -19.21 7.89
CA GLY A 479 -14.94 -20.50 7.72
C GLY A 479 -14.08 -21.69 8.19
N PHE A 480 -12.93 -21.41 8.81
CA PHE A 480 -12.04 -22.41 9.41
C PHE A 480 -11.31 -21.85 10.64
N LYS A 481 -10.71 -22.74 11.46
CA LYS A 481 -9.96 -22.34 12.65
C LYS A 481 -8.66 -21.65 12.28
N THR A 482 -8.39 -20.51 12.90
CA THR A 482 -7.19 -19.69 12.64
C THR A 482 -6.36 -19.42 13.89
N LYS A 483 -6.92 -19.66 15.09
CA LYS A 483 -6.30 -19.32 16.38
C LYS A 483 -5.43 -20.44 16.93
N ASP A 484 -4.30 -20.04 17.50
CA ASP A 484 -3.36 -20.93 18.16
C ASP A 484 -2.87 -22.05 17.20
N ILE A 485 -2.69 -21.72 15.91
CA ILE A 485 -2.17 -22.61 14.89
C ILE A 485 -0.82 -22.06 14.38
N ASP A 486 0.19 -22.92 14.45
CA ASP A 486 1.46 -22.70 13.81
C ASP A 486 1.61 -23.63 12.61
N PHE A 487 2.25 -23.17 11.56
CA PHE A 487 2.60 -24.03 10.47
C PHE A 487 4.07 -23.85 10.08
N ALA A 488 4.68 -24.95 9.69
CA ALA A 488 6.04 -24.97 9.20
C ALA A 488 6.08 -25.54 7.78
N PHE A 489 6.81 -24.86 6.92
CA PHE A 489 7.16 -25.33 5.59
C PHE A 489 8.57 -25.90 5.66
N THR A 490 8.71 -27.17 5.33
CA THR A 490 9.97 -27.92 5.52
C THR A 490 10.71 -28.20 4.23
N GLY A 491 10.24 -27.66 3.11
CA GLY A 491 10.86 -27.88 1.81
C GLY A 491 10.78 -29.34 1.32
N ILE A 492 11.31 -30.28 2.05
CA ILE A 492 11.27 -31.70 1.64
C ILE A 492 11.30 -32.59 2.89
N PHE A 493 10.17 -33.18 3.27
CA PHE A 493 10.16 -34.41 4.07
C PHE A 493 10.39 -35.60 3.13
N SER A 494 11.52 -35.68 2.44
CA SER A 494 11.79 -36.78 1.54
C SER A 494 11.93 -38.09 2.33
N GLY A 495 10.90 -38.92 2.23
CA GLY A 495 10.92 -40.30 2.66
C GLY A 495 10.53 -40.61 4.10
N ARG A 496 9.94 -39.69 4.90
CA ARG A 496 9.39 -40.04 6.21
C ARG A 496 7.87 -40.08 6.19
N ASP A 497 7.33 -41.05 6.92
CA ASP A 497 5.91 -41.21 7.18
C ASP A 497 5.42 -40.02 8.03
N PRO A 498 4.38 -39.27 7.59
CA PRO A 498 3.75 -38.22 8.39
C PRO A 498 3.38 -38.63 9.81
N GLU A 499 3.00 -39.89 10.03
CA GLU A 499 2.66 -40.42 11.33
C GLU A 499 3.83 -40.48 12.31
N VAL A 500 5.06 -40.69 11.81
CA VAL A 500 6.27 -40.60 12.64
C VAL A 500 6.49 -39.18 13.11
N VAL A 501 6.35 -38.20 12.20
CA VAL A 501 6.49 -36.76 12.53
C VAL A 501 5.42 -36.33 13.52
N ARG A 502 4.16 -36.73 13.29
CA ARG A 502 3.04 -36.50 14.21
C ARG A 502 3.33 -37.00 15.61
N THR A 503 3.81 -38.26 15.71
CA THR A 503 4.11 -38.90 17.00
C THR A 503 5.19 -38.15 17.79
N VAL A 504 6.19 -37.60 17.11
CA VAL A 504 7.26 -36.81 17.75
C VAL A 504 6.73 -35.44 18.18
N LEU A 505 6.01 -34.74 17.32
CA LEU A 505 5.46 -33.42 17.64
C LEU A 505 4.48 -33.45 18.81
N LEU A 506 3.63 -34.49 18.89
CA LEU A 506 2.70 -34.68 20.00
C LEU A 506 3.38 -35.03 21.35
N GLN A 507 4.70 -35.25 21.39
CA GLN A 507 5.44 -35.36 22.67
C GLN A 507 5.65 -34.00 23.33
N ASP A 508 5.54 -32.89 22.57
CA ASP A 508 5.57 -31.55 23.14
C ASP A 508 4.22 -31.27 23.84
N PRO A 509 4.20 -30.98 25.15
CA PRO A 509 2.95 -30.78 25.90
C PRO A 509 2.15 -29.53 25.47
N ASP A 510 2.77 -28.61 24.76
CA ASP A 510 2.12 -27.42 24.22
C ASP A 510 1.49 -27.66 22.84
N ILE A 511 1.69 -28.81 22.22
CA ILE A 511 1.09 -29.19 20.92
C ILE A 511 -0.06 -30.18 21.21
N THR A 512 -1.26 -29.82 20.73
CA THR A 512 -2.48 -30.60 20.99
C THR A 512 -2.92 -31.43 19.79
N ASP A 513 -2.64 -31.00 18.57
CA ASP A 513 -2.99 -31.68 17.34
C ASP A 513 -2.03 -31.35 16.20
N VAL A 514 -1.93 -32.20 15.17
CA VAL A 514 -0.99 -32.06 14.04
C VAL A 514 -1.65 -32.57 12.77
N THR A 515 -1.53 -31.80 11.67
CA THR A 515 -1.98 -32.23 10.34
C THR A 515 -0.98 -31.82 9.26
N PHE A 516 -1.10 -32.39 8.05
CA PHE A 516 -0.16 -32.16 6.98
C PHE A 516 -0.86 -31.83 5.66
N ALA A 517 -0.21 -30.97 4.84
CA ALA A 517 -0.67 -30.62 3.51
C ALA A 517 0.51 -30.31 2.58
N ASN A 518 0.24 -30.23 1.27
CA ASN A 518 1.26 -29.76 0.31
C ASN A 518 1.50 -28.25 0.44
N TYR A 519 0.50 -27.47 0.86
CA TYR A 519 0.59 -26.05 1.09
C TYR A 519 -0.23 -25.64 2.32
N VAL A 520 -0.20 -24.36 2.67
CA VAL A 520 -0.98 -23.78 3.78
C VAL A 520 -2.24 -23.10 3.24
N LEU A 521 -3.32 -23.10 3.99
CA LEU A 521 -4.45 -22.19 3.76
C LEU A 521 -3.99 -20.75 3.94
N LEU A 522 -4.49 -19.83 3.12
CA LEU A 522 -4.10 -18.42 3.07
C LEU A 522 -2.67 -18.20 2.57
N GLN A 523 -2.48 -18.37 1.30
CA GLN A 523 -1.21 -18.05 0.61
C GLN A 523 -1.37 -16.84 -0.32
N ASP A 524 -0.24 -16.13 -0.54
CA ASP A 524 -0.17 -15.07 -1.56
C ASP A 524 -0.37 -15.62 -2.98
N ARG A 525 -0.06 -16.91 -3.19
CA ARG A 525 -0.25 -17.63 -4.45
C ARG A 525 -1.09 -18.86 -4.21
N VAL A 526 -2.26 -18.90 -4.82
CA VAL A 526 -3.11 -20.09 -4.87
C VAL A 526 -2.81 -20.81 -6.17
N PHE A 527 -2.47 -22.09 -6.07
CA PHE A 527 -2.26 -22.92 -7.26
C PHE A 527 -3.62 -23.41 -7.76
N TYR A 528 -3.88 -23.14 -9.02
CA TYR A 528 -5.07 -23.61 -9.70
C TYR A 528 -4.74 -24.85 -10.49
N GLU A 529 -5.55 -25.88 -10.29
CA GLU A 529 -5.46 -27.12 -11.02
C GLU A 529 -6.56 -27.21 -12.07
N THR A 530 -6.25 -27.85 -13.17
CA THR A 530 -7.22 -28.16 -14.24
C THR A 530 -7.43 -29.67 -14.30
N ARG A 531 -8.68 -30.11 -14.29
CA ARG A 531 -9.09 -31.52 -14.35
C ARG A 531 -10.21 -31.68 -15.33
N VAL A 532 -10.50 -32.97 -15.69
CA VAL A 532 -11.65 -33.30 -16.50
C VAL A 532 -12.61 -34.15 -15.66
N VAL A 533 -13.87 -33.72 -15.61
CA VAL A 533 -14.97 -34.44 -14.93
C VAL A 533 -16.07 -34.69 -15.95
N ASN A 534 -16.37 -35.92 -16.26
CA ASN A 534 -17.39 -36.31 -17.24
C ASN A 534 -17.24 -35.56 -18.59
N GLY A 535 -16.01 -35.34 -19.07
CA GLY A 535 -15.72 -34.62 -20.30
C GLY A 535 -15.83 -33.09 -20.19
N THR A 536 -16.08 -32.56 -18.98
CA THR A 536 -16.08 -31.10 -18.71
C THR A 536 -14.75 -30.71 -18.06
N THR A 537 -14.03 -29.80 -18.67
CA THR A 537 -12.83 -29.23 -18.06
C THR A 537 -13.23 -28.34 -16.90
N VAL A 538 -12.70 -28.65 -15.71
CA VAL A 538 -12.92 -27.89 -14.49
C VAL A 538 -11.60 -27.31 -14.00
N ARG A 539 -11.63 -26.12 -13.47
CA ARG A 539 -10.50 -25.48 -12.84
C ARG A 539 -10.86 -25.05 -11.41
N PHE A 540 -9.98 -25.31 -10.48
CA PHE A 540 -10.18 -25.02 -9.06
C PHE A 540 -8.84 -24.82 -8.37
N ALA A 541 -8.85 -24.10 -7.25
CA ALA A 541 -7.74 -24.11 -6.34
C ALA A 541 -7.72 -25.43 -5.56
N GLY A 542 -6.55 -26.01 -5.30
CA GLY A 542 -6.48 -27.32 -4.69
C GLY A 542 -5.41 -27.45 -3.61
N LEU A 543 -5.67 -28.33 -2.62
CA LEU A 543 -4.70 -28.77 -1.62
C LEU A 543 -4.69 -30.29 -1.50
N ASP A 544 -3.49 -30.87 -1.52
CA ASP A 544 -3.26 -32.26 -1.10
C ASP A 544 -3.14 -32.28 0.42
N VAL A 545 -3.96 -33.11 1.07
CA VAL A 545 -4.11 -33.11 2.53
C VAL A 545 -4.15 -34.51 3.13
N THR A 546 -3.78 -34.63 4.39
CA THR A 546 -4.01 -35.84 5.17
C THR A 546 -5.50 -35.97 5.55
N PRO A 547 -5.98 -37.21 5.86
CA PRO A 547 -7.41 -37.44 6.12
C PRO A 547 -8.01 -36.60 7.25
N ASP A 548 -7.24 -36.22 8.25
CA ASP A 548 -7.61 -35.45 9.43
C ASP A 548 -7.68 -33.91 9.20
N PHE A 549 -7.20 -33.42 8.04
CA PHE A 549 -7.03 -31.99 7.77
C PHE A 549 -8.32 -31.17 7.92
N LEU A 550 -9.44 -31.69 7.43
CA LEU A 550 -10.71 -30.98 7.50
C LEU A 550 -11.22 -30.84 8.94
N ASP A 551 -11.06 -31.89 9.74
CA ASP A 551 -11.44 -31.89 11.15
C ASP A 551 -10.51 -30.99 11.98
N PHE A 552 -9.20 -30.99 11.69
CA PHE A 552 -8.22 -30.12 12.32
C PHE A 552 -8.61 -28.66 12.16
N PHE A 553 -8.90 -28.21 10.93
CA PHE A 553 -9.31 -26.84 10.64
C PHE A 553 -10.80 -26.57 10.93
N GLY A 554 -11.59 -27.60 11.30
CA GLY A 554 -13.01 -27.45 11.60
C GLY A 554 -13.87 -27.12 10.39
N LEU A 555 -13.44 -27.53 9.18
CA LEU A 555 -14.17 -27.37 7.93
C LEU A 555 -15.40 -28.26 7.90
N GLN A 556 -16.57 -27.69 7.65
CA GLN A 556 -17.85 -28.40 7.76
C GLN A 556 -18.27 -29.08 6.47
N ILE A 557 -18.44 -30.37 6.48
CA ILE A 557 -19.04 -31.12 5.38
C ILE A 557 -20.54 -30.85 5.33
N VAL A 558 -21.05 -30.37 4.19
CA VAL A 558 -22.47 -30.07 3.96
C VAL A 558 -23.20 -31.17 3.19
N GLN A 559 -22.47 -31.94 2.36
CA GLN A 559 -23.01 -33.07 1.60
C GLN A 559 -21.95 -34.18 1.50
N GLY A 560 -22.42 -35.44 1.40
CA GLY A 560 -21.50 -36.57 1.29
C GLY A 560 -20.82 -36.92 2.61
N ARG A 561 -19.53 -37.26 2.57
CA ARG A 561 -18.70 -37.62 3.73
C ARG A 561 -17.34 -36.94 3.74
N GLY A 562 -16.71 -36.85 4.90
CA GLY A 562 -15.30 -36.44 5.05
C GLY A 562 -14.33 -37.53 4.60
N PHE A 563 -13.05 -37.22 4.61
CA PHE A 563 -11.99 -38.20 4.37
C PHE A 563 -11.91 -39.21 5.53
N THR A 564 -11.43 -40.39 5.21
CA THR A 564 -11.13 -41.47 6.14
C THR A 564 -9.70 -41.95 5.92
N GLU A 565 -9.12 -42.67 6.88
CA GLU A 565 -7.79 -43.28 6.70
C GLU A 565 -7.70 -44.17 5.46
N ALA A 566 -8.82 -44.83 5.10
CA ALA A 566 -8.91 -45.66 3.88
C ALA A 566 -8.75 -44.85 2.59
N ASP A 567 -9.18 -43.57 2.57
CA ASP A 567 -8.96 -42.67 1.43
C ASP A 567 -7.48 -42.26 1.33
N GLY A 568 -6.82 -42.02 2.46
CA GLY A 568 -5.38 -41.77 2.52
C GLY A 568 -4.48 -42.97 2.19
N GLN A 569 -5.04 -44.17 2.03
CA GLN A 569 -4.32 -45.38 1.63
C GLN A 569 -4.60 -45.84 0.20
N ARG A 570 -5.57 -45.19 -0.47
CA ARG A 570 -5.92 -45.50 -1.86
C ARG A 570 -4.97 -44.79 -2.83
N ALA A 571 -4.41 -45.50 -3.78
CA ALA A 571 -3.59 -44.92 -4.84
C ALA A 571 -4.36 -43.89 -5.69
N THR A 572 -5.66 -44.17 -5.97
CA THR A 572 -6.52 -43.29 -6.78
C THR A 572 -6.96 -42.02 -6.07
N GLY A 573 -6.92 -42.00 -4.73
CA GLY A 573 -7.36 -40.89 -3.91
C GLY A 573 -8.87 -40.57 -3.97
N SER A 574 -9.23 -39.46 -3.32
CA SER A 574 -10.60 -38.93 -3.26
C SER A 574 -10.58 -37.41 -3.22
N TYR A 575 -11.63 -36.76 -3.75
CA TYR A 575 -11.80 -35.31 -3.71
C TYR A 575 -12.95 -34.88 -2.81
N ILE A 576 -12.77 -33.78 -2.09
CA ILE A 576 -13.84 -33.03 -1.42
C ILE A 576 -13.80 -31.61 -1.97
N VAL A 577 -14.92 -31.16 -2.55
CA VAL A 577 -15.02 -29.84 -3.20
C VAL A 577 -15.81 -28.86 -2.32
N ASN A 578 -15.67 -27.54 -2.54
CA ASN A 578 -16.50 -26.56 -1.86
C ASN A 578 -17.83 -26.32 -2.59
N GLU A 579 -18.78 -25.60 -1.93
CA GLU A 579 -20.08 -25.29 -2.55
C GLU A 579 -19.91 -24.42 -3.80
N ALA A 580 -18.91 -23.53 -3.84
CA ALA A 580 -18.61 -22.71 -5.01
C ALA A 580 -18.24 -23.54 -6.25
N PHE A 581 -17.57 -24.68 -6.07
CA PHE A 581 -17.26 -25.61 -7.14
C PHE A 581 -18.52 -26.12 -7.82
N LEU A 582 -19.50 -26.61 -7.03
CA LEU A 582 -20.75 -27.10 -7.58
C LEU A 582 -21.62 -25.97 -8.20
N ARG A 583 -21.53 -24.76 -7.66
CA ARG A 583 -22.20 -23.61 -8.28
C ARG A 583 -21.60 -23.24 -9.64
N ALA A 584 -20.27 -23.33 -9.77
CA ALA A 584 -19.59 -23.08 -11.03
C ALA A 584 -19.81 -24.18 -12.05
N TYR A 585 -19.94 -25.44 -11.61
CA TYR A 585 -20.08 -26.63 -12.44
C TYR A 585 -21.35 -27.46 -12.06
N PRO A 586 -22.56 -26.98 -12.39
CA PRO A 586 -23.82 -27.59 -11.94
C PRO A 586 -24.09 -28.99 -12.47
N ALA A 587 -23.38 -29.41 -13.52
CA ALA A 587 -23.49 -30.75 -14.10
C ALA A 587 -22.71 -31.83 -13.33
N ILE A 588 -21.89 -31.42 -12.34
CA ILE A 588 -21.02 -32.32 -11.56
C ILE A 588 -21.68 -32.64 -10.22
N HIS A 589 -21.58 -33.90 -9.81
CA HIS A 589 -22.23 -34.41 -8.61
C HIS A 589 -21.25 -35.23 -7.75
N ILE A 590 -21.64 -35.50 -6.52
CA ILE A 590 -20.93 -36.43 -5.66
C ILE A 590 -20.97 -37.83 -6.29
N GLY A 591 -19.83 -38.52 -6.35
CA GLY A 591 -19.67 -39.82 -6.99
C GLY A 591 -19.07 -39.72 -8.41
N ASP A 592 -19.06 -38.54 -9.01
CA ASP A 592 -18.45 -38.37 -10.33
C ASP A 592 -16.93 -38.57 -10.28
N PRO A 593 -16.35 -39.24 -11.27
CA PRO A 593 -14.90 -39.40 -11.35
C PRO A 593 -14.26 -38.08 -11.83
N MET A 594 -13.17 -37.72 -11.17
CA MET A 594 -12.31 -36.60 -11.59
C MET A 594 -10.98 -37.19 -12.07
N GLU A 595 -10.71 -37.05 -13.37
CA GLU A 595 -9.49 -37.53 -13.97
C GLU A 595 -8.28 -36.77 -13.42
N GLY A 596 -7.29 -37.50 -12.89
CA GLY A 596 -6.07 -36.88 -12.36
C GLY A 596 -5.18 -36.38 -13.49
N MET A 597 -4.71 -35.14 -13.39
CA MET A 597 -3.76 -34.55 -14.35
C MET A 597 -2.30 -34.62 -13.88
N MET A 598 -1.95 -35.42 -12.89
CA MET A 598 -0.57 -35.45 -12.42
C MET A 598 0.28 -36.52 -13.10
N THR A 599 1.46 -36.09 -13.48
CA THR A 599 2.56 -36.82 -14.09
C THR A 599 2.74 -38.23 -13.49
N GLY A 600 2.44 -39.22 -14.28
CA GLY A 600 2.82 -40.61 -14.02
C GLY A 600 1.70 -41.59 -13.68
N SER A 601 0.53 -41.19 -13.29
CA SER A 601 -0.61 -42.07 -13.05
C SER A 601 -1.68 -41.89 -14.11
N HIS A 602 -1.40 -42.35 -15.33
CA HIS A 602 -2.41 -42.41 -16.37
C HIS A 602 -3.57 -43.31 -15.94
N GLY A 603 -4.75 -42.75 -15.80
CA GLY A 603 -6.00 -43.49 -15.69
C GLY A 603 -6.50 -43.80 -14.27
N THR A 604 -6.06 -43.13 -13.24
CA THR A 604 -6.65 -43.24 -11.89
C THR A 604 -7.76 -42.20 -11.72
N GLU A 605 -8.98 -42.63 -11.84
CA GLU A 605 -10.18 -41.81 -11.56
C GLU A 605 -10.36 -41.66 -10.05
N ALA A 606 -10.07 -40.49 -9.47
CA ALA A 606 -10.45 -40.14 -8.12
C ALA A 606 -11.89 -39.72 -8.09
N GLN A 607 -12.67 -40.04 -7.04
CA GLN A 607 -14.07 -39.69 -6.94
C GLN A 607 -14.30 -38.47 -6.05
N ILE A 608 -15.25 -37.63 -6.40
CA ILE A 608 -15.78 -36.58 -5.51
C ILE A 608 -16.65 -37.26 -4.47
N ILE A 609 -16.23 -37.25 -3.19
CA ILE A 609 -16.89 -37.95 -2.09
C ILE A 609 -17.70 -37.05 -1.17
N GLY A 610 -17.45 -35.75 -1.21
CA GLY A 610 -18.12 -34.81 -0.31
C GLY A 610 -18.02 -33.37 -0.77
N VAL A 611 -18.81 -32.54 -0.12
CA VAL A 611 -18.84 -31.09 -0.31
C VAL A 611 -18.64 -30.42 1.03
N VAL A 612 -17.66 -29.53 1.11
CA VAL A 612 -17.40 -28.68 2.27
C VAL A 612 -18.12 -27.34 2.09
N ARG A 613 -18.58 -26.74 3.20
CA ARG A 613 -19.07 -25.36 3.18
C ARG A 613 -18.03 -24.42 2.61
N ASP A 614 -18.48 -23.36 1.91
CA ASP A 614 -17.59 -22.32 1.44
C ASP A 614 -16.76 -21.69 2.57
N PHE A 615 -15.50 -21.43 2.29
CA PHE A 615 -14.53 -20.81 3.18
C PHE A 615 -13.61 -19.89 2.39
N HIS A 616 -13.04 -18.86 3.04
CA HIS A 616 -12.13 -17.93 2.40
C HIS A 616 -10.69 -18.43 2.51
N PHE A 617 -10.15 -18.92 1.42
CA PHE A 617 -8.74 -19.37 1.30
C PHE A 617 -7.84 -18.32 0.65
N GLU A 618 -8.41 -17.25 0.12
CA GLU A 618 -7.75 -16.04 -0.37
C GLU A 618 -8.18 -14.84 0.49
N ASP A 619 -7.62 -13.65 0.20
CA ASP A 619 -8.00 -12.44 0.88
C ASP A 619 -9.48 -12.04 0.59
N LEU A 620 -10.07 -11.22 1.48
CA LEU A 620 -11.47 -10.79 1.37
C LEU A 620 -11.72 -9.75 0.27
N HIS A 621 -10.72 -9.45 -0.57
CA HIS A 621 -10.90 -8.70 -1.80
C HIS A 621 -11.46 -9.58 -2.92
N HIS A 622 -11.20 -10.91 -2.87
CA HIS A 622 -11.62 -11.87 -3.85
C HIS A 622 -12.86 -12.63 -3.40
N PRO A 623 -13.81 -12.93 -4.31
CA PRO A 623 -14.92 -13.83 -4.00
C PRO A 623 -14.43 -15.26 -3.83
N ILE A 624 -15.17 -16.09 -3.12
CA ILE A 624 -14.87 -17.51 -2.98
C ILE A 624 -14.99 -18.19 -4.35
N THR A 625 -13.90 -18.81 -4.79
CA THR A 625 -13.80 -19.52 -6.06
C THR A 625 -13.89 -21.04 -5.86
N PRO A 626 -14.04 -21.87 -6.93
CA PRO A 626 -13.98 -23.31 -6.84
C PRO A 626 -12.71 -23.80 -6.15
N PHE A 627 -12.87 -24.68 -5.18
CA PHE A 627 -11.79 -25.27 -4.40
C PHE A 627 -12.00 -26.78 -4.19
N ALA A 628 -10.90 -27.54 -4.17
CA ALA A 628 -10.96 -28.96 -3.87
C ALA A 628 -9.80 -29.40 -2.96
N PHE A 629 -10.11 -30.28 -2.02
CA PHE A 629 -9.13 -31.02 -1.24
C PHE A 629 -8.94 -32.40 -1.86
N TYR A 630 -7.69 -32.83 -2.00
CA TYR A 630 -7.33 -34.15 -2.47
C TYR A 630 -6.63 -34.97 -1.38
N CYS A 631 -7.04 -36.21 -1.21
CA CYS A 631 -6.44 -37.15 -0.28
C CYS A 631 -6.18 -38.47 -0.97
N SER A 632 -4.93 -38.97 -0.99
CA SER A 632 -4.57 -40.23 -1.63
C SER A 632 -3.45 -40.95 -0.88
N GLY A 633 -3.25 -42.22 -1.20
CA GLY A 633 -2.14 -43.05 -0.71
C GLY A 633 -0.81 -42.83 -1.43
N GLU A 634 -0.82 -42.20 -2.62
CA GLU A 634 0.36 -41.92 -3.41
C GLU A 634 0.57 -40.42 -3.53
N PRO A 635 1.83 -39.89 -3.50
CA PRO A 635 2.07 -38.46 -3.68
C PRO A 635 1.67 -38.06 -5.11
N SER A 636 1.13 -36.85 -5.22
CA SER A 636 0.78 -36.24 -6.50
C SER A 636 2.01 -36.04 -7.42
N ASN A 637 3.20 -35.91 -6.84
CA ASN A 637 4.49 -35.91 -7.53
C ASN A 637 5.43 -36.90 -6.84
N PRO A 638 5.85 -37.99 -7.51
CA PRO A 638 6.77 -38.98 -6.92
C PRO A 638 8.15 -38.42 -6.54
N ALA A 639 8.56 -37.30 -7.15
CA ALA A 639 9.86 -36.64 -6.88
C ALA A 639 9.78 -35.61 -5.77
N ALA A 640 8.57 -35.18 -5.35
CA ALA A 640 8.38 -34.20 -4.28
C ALA A 640 8.03 -34.86 -2.95
N ALA A 641 8.34 -34.18 -1.85
CA ALA A 641 7.80 -34.58 -0.55
C ALA A 641 6.27 -34.49 -0.59
N ARG A 642 5.61 -35.51 -0.10
CA ARG A 642 4.16 -35.67 -0.17
C ARG A 642 3.45 -34.50 0.50
N TYR A 643 3.92 -34.09 1.67
CA TYR A 643 3.34 -33.03 2.48
C TYR A 643 4.46 -32.15 3.06
N PRO A 644 4.95 -31.17 2.32
CA PRO A 644 6.05 -30.28 2.79
C PRO A 644 5.58 -29.30 3.88
N CYS A 645 4.28 -29.22 4.15
CA CYS A 645 3.73 -28.33 5.16
C CYS A 645 3.14 -29.15 6.32
N VAL A 646 3.53 -28.81 7.55
CA VAL A 646 2.93 -29.31 8.78
C VAL A 646 2.22 -28.17 9.51
N ALA A 647 0.98 -28.38 9.91
CA ALA A 647 0.25 -27.47 10.77
C ALA A 647 0.08 -28.11 12.16
N VAL A 648 0.31 -27.33 13.21
CA VAL A 648 0.18 -27.76 14.60
C VAL A 648 -0.80 -26.88 15.34
N GLN A 649 -1.74 -27.50 16.07
CA GLN A 649 -2.60 -26.80 17.00
C GLN A 649 -1.88 -26.72 18.35
N THR A 650 -1.77 -25.52 18.89
CA THR A 650 -1.10 -25.30 20.17
C THR A 650 -2.09 -25.06 21.30
N VAL A 651 -1.61 -25.18 22.53
CA VAL A 651 -2.34 -24.70 23.70
C VAL A 651 -2.55 -23.19 23.57
N ALA A 652 -3.73 -22.69 23.98
CA ALA A 652 -4.11 -21.30 23.86
C ALA A 652 -3.02 -20.33 24.35
N GLY A 653 -2.61 -19.42 23.48
CA GLY A 653 -1.58 -18.40 23.74
C GLY A 653 -0.13 -18.90 23.69
N LYS A 654 0.12 -20.15 23.24
CA LYS A 654 1.47 -20.72 23.13
C LYS A 654 2.03 -20.74 21.71
N ALA A 655 1.25 -20.33 20.70
CA ALA A 655 1.65 -20.37 19.30
C ALA A 655 3.03 -19.75 19.05
N GLY A 656 3.31 -18.53 19.52
CA GLY A 656 4.62 -17.89 19.31
C GLY A 656 5.79 -18.60 19.99
N GLU A 657 5.57 -19.28 21.14
CA GLU A 657 6.61 -20.07 21.82
C GLU A 657 6.89 -21.37 21.05
N VAL A 658 5.84 -22.02 20.57
CA VAL A 658 5.94 -23.24 19.77
C VAL A 658 6.58 -22.92 18.41
N ALA A 659 6.17 -21.85 17.74
CA ALA A 659 6.75 -21.38 16.47
C ALA A 659 8.26 -21.17 16.55
N GLY A 660 8.76 -20.71 17.71
CA GLY A 660 10.21 -20.53 17.93
C GLY A 660 11.01 -21.81 18.04
N ARG A 661 10.43 -22.92 18.55
CA ARG A 661 11.13 -24.20 18.76
C ARG A 661 10.80 -25.26 17.72
N LEU A 662 9.67 -25.17 17.04
CA LEU A 662 9.20 -26.12 16.03
C LEU A 662 10.24 -26.36 14.91
N PRO A 663 10.95 -25.33 14.36
CA PRO A 663 12.01 -25.55 13.39
C PRO A 663 13.12 -26.45 13.91
N GLY A 664 13.52 -26.31 15.18
CA GLY A 664 14.54 -27.15 15.82
C GLY A 664 14.13 -28.62 15.85
N ILE A 665 12.88 -28.91 16.29
CA ILE A 665 12.33 -30.26 16.35
C ILE A 665 12.27 -30.89 14.95
N LEU A 666 11.79 -30.14 13.96
CA LEU A 666 11.66 -30.61 12.59
C LEU A 666 13.02 -30.86 11.92
N ASN A 667 14.02 -30.03 12.20
CA ASN A 667 15.39 -30.19 11.70
C ASN A 667 16.10 -31.42 12.31
N GLU A 668 15.81 -31.77 13.55
CA GLU A 668 16.33 -33.01 14.17
C GLU A 668 15.71 -34.26 13.53
N LEU A 669 14.46 -34.20 13.12
CA LEU A 669 13.75 -35.27 12.44
C LEU A 669 14.26 -35.50 11.02
N SER A 670 14.77 -34.48 10.35
CA SER A 670 15.27 -34.62 8.98
C SER A 670 16.77 -34.95 8.98
N ALA A 671 17.10 -36.23 8.79
CA ALA A 671 18.50 -36.70 8.79
C ALA A 671 19.35 -36.11 7.64
N GLN A 672 18.76 -35.58 6.59
CA GLN A 672 19.39 -34.99 5.41
C GLN A 672 19.48 -33.45 5.43
N GLN A 673 18.66 -32.79 6.20
CA GLN A 673 18.45 -31.36 6.14
C GLN A 673 19.44 -30.46 6.90
N ARG A 674 20.57 -30.97 7.34
CA ARG A 674 21.66 -30.09 7.80
C ARG A 674 22.20 -29.16 6.70
N GLN A 675 21.80 -29.39 5.44
CA GLN A 675 22.28 -28.65 4.27
C GLN A 675 21.19 -27.75 3.63
N GLU A 676 19.89 -28.02 3.84
CA GLU A 676 18.79 -27.34 3.10
C GLU A 676 18.06 -26.19 3.86
N GLY A 677 18.69 -25.53 4.78
CA GLY A 677 18.14 -24.27 5.31
C GLY A 677 16.97 -24.36 6.29
N GLY A 678 16.73 -25.52 6.91
CA GLY A 678 15.83 -25.68 8.04
C GLY A 678 14.33 -25.35 7.80
N ALA A 679 13.46 -25.89 8.65
CA ALA A 679 12.03 -25.59 8.64
C ALA A 679 11.76 -24.09 8.92
N ARG A 680 10.82 -23.51 8.18
CA ARG A 680 10.27 -22.18 8.53
C ARG A 680 8.95 -22.36 9.24
N CYS A 681 8.82 -21.76 10.41
CA CYS A 681 7.58 -21.74 11.14
C CYS A 681 6.98 -20.33 11.14
N THR A 682 5.68 -20.27 10.98
CA THR A 682 4.90 -19.02 11.01
C THR A 682 3.62 -19.25 11.77
N VAL A 683 3.25 -18.30 12.61
CA VAL A 683 1.95 -18.28 13.30
C VAL A 683 0.86 -17.88 12.30
N MET A 684 -0.27 -18.59 12.30
CA MET A 684 -1.38 -18.34 11.38
C MET A 684 -1.91 -16.90 11.52
N GLU A 685 -2.09 -16.42 12.75
CA GLU A 685 -2.54 -15.05 12.99
C GLU A 685 -1.56 -13.99 12.45
N GLU A 686 -0.25 -14.25 12.47
CA GLU A 686 0.75 -13.35 11.88
C GLU A 686 0.67 -13.35 10.36
N THR A 687 0.37 -14.50 9.76
CA THR A 687 0.14 -14.61 8.32
C THR A 687 -1.08 -13.81 7.90
N ILE A 688 -2.21 -13.98 8.60
CA ILE A 688 -3.42 -13.19 8.39
C ILE A 688 -3.11 -11.69 8.55
N ALA A 689 -2.39 -11.31 9.61
CA ALA A 689 -2.01 -9.92 9.83
C ALA A 689 -1.11 -9.37 8.70
N ARG A 690 -0.23 -10.17 8.12
CA ARG A 690 0.61 -9.79 6.96
C ARG A 690 -0.23 -9.60 5.69
N PHE A 691 -1.21 -10.47 5.42
CA PHE A 691 -2.14 -10.31 4.29
C PHE A 691 -2.82 -8.94 4.32
N TYR A 692 -3.28 -8.52 5.51
CA TYR A 692 -3.99 -7.26 5.68
C TYR A 692 -3.08 -6.08 6.08
N ALA A 693 -1.77 -6.26 6.17
CA ALA A 693 -0.82 -5.19 6.53
C ALA A 693 -0.84 -4.01 5.56
N GLY A 694 -1.10 -4.26 4.27
CA GLY A 694 -1.33 -3.23 3.26
C GLY A 694 -2.54 -2.36 3.60
N ASN A 695 -3.67 -2.97 3.91
CA ASN A 695 -4.92 -2.30 4.29
C ASN A 695 -4.77 -1.52 5.60
N ASP A 696 -4.05 -2.08 6.58
CA ASP A 696 -3.73 -1.39 7.83
C ASP A 696 -2.83 -0.17 7.63
N ARG A 697 -1.90 -0.24 6.70
CA ARG A 697 -1.04 0.88 6.31
C ARG A 697 -1.86 2.00 5.69
N GLU A 698 -2.74 1.68 4.74
CA GLU A 698 -3.67 2.64 4.13
C GLU A 698 -4.60 3.27 5.15
N SER A 699 -5.18 2.48 6.04
CA SER A 699 -5.99 2.97 7.17
C SER A 699 -5.27 3.97 8.04
N ARG A 700 -4.02 3.68 8.38
CA ARG A 700 -3.21 4.59 9.19
C ARG A 700 -2.96 5.90 8.47
N LEU A 701 -2.64 5.86 7.18
CA LEU A 701 -2.46 7.07 6.36
C LEU A 701 -3.74 7.91 6.30
N VAL A 702 -4.90 7.28 6.07
CA VAL A 702 -6.18 8.00 6.01
C VAL A 702 -6.57 8.56 7.39
N ARG A 703 -6.33 7.85 8.49
CA ARG A 703 -6.58 8.36 9.85
C ARG A 703 -5.70 9.56 10.18
N VAL A 704 -4.42 9.51 9.85
CA VAL A 704 -3.49 10.64 10.03
C VAL A 704 -3.95 11.83 9.17
N SER A 705 -4.27 11.59 7.91
CA SER A 705 -4.79 12.62 6.99
C SER A 705 -6.09 13.24 7.51
N SER A 706 -7.03 12.44 7.99
CA SER A 706 -8.29 12.94 8.58
C SER A 706 -8.04 13.84 9.80
N THR A 707 -7.12 13.43 10.68
CA THR A 707 -6.74 14.22 11.86
C THR A 707 -6.09 15.56 11.45
N LEU A 708 -5.17 15.52 10.48
CA LEU A 708 -4.51 16.73 9.97
C LEU A 708 -5.48 17.65 9.22
N SER A 709 -6.47 17.09 8.49
CA SER A 709 -7.55 17.87 7.86
C SER A 709 -8.38 18.63 8.89
N LEU A 710 -8.76 17.96 9.98
CA LEU A 710 -9.48 18.60 11.08
C LEU A 710 -8.65 19.72 11.73
N LEU A 711 -7.38 19.49 11.98
CA LEU A 711 -6.48 20.51 12.53
C LEU A 711 -6.34 21.70 11.57
N LEU A 712 -6.23 21.47 10.28
CA LEU A 712 -6.16 22.53 9.28
C LEU A 712 -7.44 23.37 9.24
N ALA A 713 -8.61 22.74 9.30
CA ALA A 713 -9.90 23.42 9.36
C ALA A 713 -10.02 24.25 10.65
N LEU A 714 -9.65 23.71 11.80
CA LEU A 714 -9.66 24.42 13.08
C LEU A 714 -8.72 25.63 13.09
N LEU A 715 -7.50 25.51 12.54
CA LEU A 715 -6.58 26.64 12.40
C LEU A 715 -7.16 27.75 11.52
N GLY A 716 -7.84 27.37 10.43
CA GLY A 716 -8.54 28.33 9.56
C GLY A 716 -9.65 29.08 10.28
N ILE A 717 -10.50 28.35 11.00
CA ILE A 717 -11.60 28.90 11.78
C ILE A 717 -11.06 29.78 12.90
N LEU A 718 -10.07 29.33 13.66
CA LEU A 718 -9.46 30.06 14.75
C LEU A 718 -8.86 31.39 14.28
N GLY A 719 -8.13 31.37 13.16
CA GLY A 719 -7.57 32.59 12.57
C GLY A 719 -8.64 33.57 12.08
N LEU A 720 -9.73 33.07 11.48
CA LEU A 720 -10.87 33.90 11.05
C LEU A 720 -11.63 34.50 12.23
N ILE A 721 -11.95 33.70 13.26
CA ILE A 721 -12.66 34.18 14.45
C ILE A 721 -11.76 35.21 15.17
N TYR A 722 -10.47 34.97 15.30
CA TYR A 722 -9.53 35.93 15.88
C TYR A 722 -9.61 37.29 15.17
N LEU A 723 -9.55 37.30 13.83
CA LEU A 723 -9.66 38.57 13.07
C LEU A 723 -11.04 39.18 13.13
N GLU A 724 -12.11 38.39 13.13
CA GLU A 724 -13.46 38.88 13.29
C GLU A 724 -13.70 39.53 14.66
N VAL A 725 -13.27 38.90 15.73
CA VAL A 725 -13.29 39.40 17.10
C VAL A 725 -12.60 40.77 17.19
N GLN A 726 -11.49 40.97 16.50
CA GLN A 726 -10.80 42.27 16.45
C GLN A 726 -11.65 43.36 15.80
N THR A 727 -12.45 43.04 14.79
CA THR A 727 -13.30 44.01 14.08
C THR A 727 -14.55 44.40 14.87
N ILE A 728 -15.09 43.51 15.71
CA ILE A 728 -16.33 43.75 16.47
C ILE A 728 -16.07 44.22 17.91
N ARG A 729 -14.80 44.38 18.35
CA ARG A 729 -14.45 44.77 19.73
C ARG A 729 -15.22 45.99 20.24
N LYS A 730 -15.28 47.08 19.44
CA LYS A 730 -16.04 48.30 19.82
C LYS A 730 -17.53 47.99 19.99
N SER A 731 -18.15 47.23 19.10
CA SER A 731 -19.56 46.83 19.19
C SER A 731 -19.82 45.98 20.43
N VAL A 732 -18.90 45.06 20.76
CA VAL A 732 -19.00 44.24 21.98
C VAL A 732 -18.82 45.09 23.24
N ALA A 733 -17.88 46.05 23.25
CA ALA A 733 -17.70 46.99 24.36
C ALA A 733 -18.97 47.81 24.63
N ILE A 734 -19.61 48.36 23.59
CA ILE A 734 -20.88 49.08 23.72
C ILE A 734 -21.96 48.14 24.26
N ARG A 735 -22.11 46.93 23.76
CA ARG A 735 -23.13 45.97 24.26
C ARG A 735 -22.90 45.60 25.73
N LYS A 736 -21.64 45.44 26.16
CA LYS A 736 -21.29 45.22 27.58
C LYS A 736 -21.66 46.37 28.48
N LEU A 737 -21.49 47.60 28.03
CA LEU A 737 -21.96 48.78 28.75
C LEU A 737 -23.49 48.78 28.89
N HIS A 738 -24.22 48.18 27.97
CA HIS A 738 -25.68 47.97 28.04
C HIS A 738 -26.08 46.67 28.74
N GLY A 739 -25.14 45.96 29.43
CA GLY A 739 -25.44 44.82 30.27
C GLY A 739 -25.39 43.45 29.56
N ALA A 740 -24.83 43.35 28.34
CA ALA A 740 -24.70 42.05 27.66
C ALA A 740 -23.80 41.09 28.44
N THR A 741 -24.30 39.89 28.66
CA THR A 741 -23.64 38.79 29.38
C THR A 741 -22.79 37.94 28.48
N LEU A 742 -21.92 37.05 29.05
CA LEU A 742 -21.15 36.09 28.28
C LEU A 742 -22.04 35.17 27.40
N PRO A 743 -23.17 34.60 27.86
CA PRO A 743 -24.10 33.86 27.03
C PRO A 743 -24.61 34.62 25.80
N ASP A 744 -24.85 35.91 25.92
CA ASP A 744 -25.32 36.75 24.79
C ASP A 744 -24.22 36.89 23.73
N LEU A 745 -22.98 37.04 24.15
CA LEU A 745 -21.80 37.06 23.26
C LEU A 745 -21.56 35.69 22.58
N LEU A 746 -21.71 34.63 23.34
CA LEU A 746 -21.61 33.26 22.80
C LEU A 746 -22.68 33.03 21.72
N ARG A 747 -23.96 33.37 22.02
CA ARG A 747 -25.05 33.20 21.05
C ARG A 747 -24.84 34.05 19.79
N LEU A 748 -24.30 35.27 19.93
CA LEU A 748 -24.00 36.15 18.81
C LEU A 748 -22.91 35.60 17.90
N LEU A 749 -21.84 34.98 18.45
CA LEU A 749 -20.70 34.47 17.71
C LEU A 749 -20.95 33.06 17.17
N SER A 750 -21.58 32.18 17.97
CA SER A 750 -21.74 30.75 17.62
C SER A 750 -22.79 30.51 16.54
N GLY A 751 -23.87 31.27 16.50
CA GLY A 751 -25.05 30.99 15.66
C GLY A 751 -24.72 30.81 14.18
N LYS A 752 -23.89 31.68 13.60
CA LYS A 752 -23.52 31.62 12.19
C LYS A 752 -22.63 30.42 11.86
N TYR A 753 -21.69 30.05 12.78
CA TYR A 753 -20.81 28.92 12.57
C TYR A 753 -21.55 27.60 12.73
N LEU A 754 -22.49 27.52 13.66
CA LEU A 754 -23.36 26.37 13.85
C LEU A 754 -24.23 26.12 12.60
N ILE A 755 -24.90 27.17 12.06
CA ILE A 755 -25.69 27.05 10.84
C ILE A 755 -24.80 26.60 9.67
N LEU A 756 -23.64 27.25 9.49
CA LEU A 756 -22.74 26.95 8.38
C LEU A 756 -22.21 25.52 8.46
N SER A 757 -21.82 25.08 9.67
CA SER A 757 -21.33 23.72 9.93
C SER A 757 -22.43 22.68 9.65
N THR A 758 -23.67 22.92 10.10
CA THR A 758 -24.81 22.02 9.88
C THR A 758 -25.21 21.95 8.39
N VAL A 759 -25.18 23.07 7.66
CA VAL A 759 -25.41 23.07 6.21
C VAL A 759 -24.31 22.30 5.48
N ALA A 760 -23.04 22.52 5.85
CA ALA A 760 -21.93 21.77 5.28
C ALA A 760 -22.06 20.26 5.56
N PHE A 761 -22.47 19.88 6.77
CA PHE A 761 -22.73 18.50 7.15
C PHE A 761 -23.85 17.89 6.29
N ALA A 762 -24.98 18.55 6.14
CA ALA A 762 -26.09 18.06 5.33
C ALA A 762 -25.68 17.80 3.87
N ILE A 763 -24.81 18.64 3.31
CA ILE A 763 -24.27 18.45 1.95
C ILE A 763 -23.21 17.33 1.93
N SER A 764 -22.41 17.20 2.99
CA SER A 764 -21.32 16.22 3.03
C SER A 764 -21.81 14.78 3.16
N VAL A 765 -22.93 14.51 3.80
CA VAL A 765 -23.47 13.15 4.03
C VAL A 765 -23.66 12.38 2.71
N PRO A 766 -24.43 12.87 1.72
CA PRO A 766 -24.60 12.15 0.47
C PRO A 766 -23.28 11.96 -0.29
N VAL A 767 -22.37 12.94 -0.26
CA VAL A 767 -21.06 12.85 -0.90
C VAL A 767 -20.20 11.79 -0.20
N SER A 768 -20.19 11.79 1.14
CA SER A 768 -19.46 10.78 1.92
C SER A 768 -19.98 9.37 1.67
N ILE A 769 -21.31 9.19 1.61
CA ILE A 769 -21.90 7.87 1.30
C ILE A 769 -21.49 7.41 -0.09
N TRP A 770 -21.44 8.29 -1.07
CA TRP A 770 -21.02 7.98 -2.43
C TRP A 770 -19.53 7.56 -2.46
N VAL A 771 -18.64 8.34 -1.82
CA VAL A 771 -17.20 8.02 -1.72
C VAL A 771 -16.97 6.69 -0.99
N ILE A 772 -17.67 6.48 0.13
CA ILE A 772 -17.57 5.26 0.94
C ILE A 772 -18.01 4.04 0.12
N ARG A 773 -19.17 4.11 -0.54
CA ARG A 773 -19.67 3.00 -1.37
C ARG A 773 -18.74 2.70 -2.53
N TRP A 774 -18.23 3.73 -3.20
CA TRP A 774 -17.26 3.56 -4.28
C TRP A 774 -15.97 2.87 -3.79
N TRP A 775 -15.47 3.26 -2.63
CA TRP A 775 -14.29 2.63 -2.03
C TRP A 775 -14.56 1.18 -1.59
N LEU A 776 -15.72 0.89 -1.00
CA LEU A 776 -16.10 -0.45 -0.55
C LEU A 776 -16.24 -1.46 -1.70
N GLN A 777 -16.48 -1.02 -2.94
CA GLN A 777 -16.58 -1.92 -4.11
C GLN A 777 -15.30 -2.73 -4.38
N GLN A 778 -14.17 -2.36 -3.76
CA GLN A 778 -12.91 -3.10 -3.87
C GLN A 778 -12.89 -4.38 -3.02
N PHE A 779 -13.85 -4.55 -2.12
CA PHE A 779 -13.97 -5.70 -1.23
C PHE A 779 -15.14 -6.59 -1.67
N ALA A 780 -14.90 -7.90 -1.71
CA ALA A 780 -15.99 -8.87 -1.90
C ALA A 780 -16.92 -8.87 -0.68
N GLU A 781 -16.34 -8.77 0.54
CA GLU A 781 -17.07 -8.68 1.78
C GLU A 781 -17.05 -7.24 2.33
N GLN A 782 -18.24 -6.65 2.51
CA GLN A 782 -18.42 -5.24 2.85
C GLN A 782 -19.13 -5.06 4.19
N ALA A 783 -18.51 -4.28 5.08
CA ALA A 783 -19.17 -3.85 6.31
C ALA A 783 -20.33 -2.89 6.02
N ALA A 784 -21.42 -3.02 6.75
CA ALA A 784 -22.52 -2.08 6.70
C ALA A 784 -22.07 -0.67 7.14
N VAL A 785 -22.48 0.37 6.40
CA VAL A 785 -22.14 1.75 6.73
C VAL A 785 -22.95 2.21 7.95
N PRO A 786 -22.34 2.38 9.14
CA PRO A 786 -23.07 2.69 10.36
C PRO A 786 -23.38 4.18 10.45
N VAL A 787 -24.62 4.51 10.78
CA VAL A 787 -25.12 5.91 10.87
C VAL A 787 -24.36 6.73 11.91
N TRP A 788 -23.87 6.11 12.98
CA TRP A 788 -23.16 6.79 14.06
C TRP A 788 -21.89 7.53 13.60
N ILE A 789 -21.22 7.07 12.52
CA ILE A 789 -20.05 7.72 11.94
C ILE A 789 -20.36 9.17 11.57
N PHE A 790 -21.48 9.41 10.92
CA PHE A 790 -21.89 10.75 10.51
C PHE A 790 -22.27 11.62 11.72
N ALA A 791 -23.01 11.06 12.68
CA ALA A 791 -23.39 11.76 13.91
C ALA A 791 -22.15 12.19 14.72
N LEU A 792 -21.18 11.29 14.86
CA LEU A 792 -19.95 11.57 15.59
C LEU A 792 -19.07 12.57 14.84
N ALA A 793 -19.00 12.50 13.49
CA ALA A 793 -18.29 13.48 12.68
C ALA A 793 -18.88 14.88 12.88
N TRP A 794 -20.24 15.01 12.86
CA TRP A 794 -20.90 16.27 13.12
C TRP A 794 -20.60 16.81 14.52
N LEU A 795 -20.73 15.96 15.53
CA LEU A 795 -20.45 16.34 16.93
C LEU A 795 -19.00 16.79 17.11
N MET A 796 -18.05 16.10 16.49
CA MET A 796 -16.62 16.39 16.61
C MET A 796 -16.25 17.72 15.94
N VAL A 797 -16.59 17.91 14.66
CA VAL A 797 -16.25 19.13 13.93
C VAL A 797 -17.02 20.35 14.50
N THR A 798 -18.33 20.20 14.73
CA THR A 798 -19.16 21.29 15.26
C THR A 798 -18.79 21.58 16.71
N GLY A 799 -18.58 20.56 17.54
CA GLY A 799 -18.19 20.71 18.94
C GLY A 799 -16.85 21.43 19.10
N LEU A 800 -15.82 21.03 18.33
CA LEU A 800 -14.53 21.71 18.33
C LEU A 800 -14.62 23.14 17.79
N THR A 801 -15.45 23.38 16.76
CA THR A 801 -15.70 24.74 16.27
C THR A 801 -16.33 25.62 17.35
N LEU A 802 -17.36 25.11 18.03
CA LEU A 802 -18.01 25.84 19.12
C LEU A 802 -17.09 26.05 20.32
N LEU A 803 -16.19 25.11 20.60
CA LEU A 803 -15.16 25.27 21.61
C LEU A 803 -14.23 26.45 21.27
N VAL A 804 -13.75 26.53 20.02
CA VAL A 804 -12.92 27.65 19.56
C VAL A 804 -13.68 28.97 19.67
N VAL A 805 -14.95 29.00 19.28
CA VAL A 805 -15.83 30.19 19.43
C VAL A 805 -15.96 30.57 20.90
N ALA A 806 -16.17 29.59 21.79
CA ALA A 806 -16.32 29.83 23.21
C ALA A 806 -15.04 30.41 23.85
N VAL A 807 -13.89 29.85 23.52
CA VAL A 807 -12.59 30.39 23.99
C VAL A 807 -12.39 31.84 23.55
N MET A 808 -12.73 32.16 22.29
CA MET A 808 -12.64 33.53 21.77
C MET A 808 -13.67 34.49 22.38
N ALA A 809 -14.87 34.01 22.68
CA ALA A 809 -15.89 34.79 23.37
C ALA A 809 -15.49 35.13 24.81
N VAL A 810 -14.90 34.18 25.54
CA VAL A 810 -14.32 34.39 26.87
C VAL A 810 -13.17 35.41 26.80
N TYR A 811 -12.28 35.25 25.78
CA TYR A 811 -11.16 36.18 25.57
C TYR A 811 -11.64 37.63 25.40
N ILE A 812 -12.64 37.86 24.51
CA ILE A 812 -13.18 39.20 24.28
C ILE A 812 -14.02 39.74 25.49
N SER A 813 -14.64 38.82 26.24
CA SER A 813 -15.43 39.22 27.44
C SER A 813 -14.55 39.73 28.59
N ARG A 814 -13.27 39.34 28.63
CA ARG A 814 -12.31 39.81 29.64
C ARG A 814 -11.68 41.16 29.28
N THR A 815 -11.87 41.70 28.08
CA THR A 815 -11.34 43.03 27.71
C THR A 815 -12.12 44.13 28.40
N ASN A 816 -11.40 45.15 28.91
CA ASN A 816 -12.00 46.27 29.60
C ASN A 816 -12.69 47.22 28.58
N PRO A 817 -14.01 47.45 28.66
CA PRO A 817 -14.74 48.29 27.72
C PRO A 817 -14.20 49.72 27.63
N ALA A 818 -13.76 50.33 28.79
CA ALA A 818 -13.26 51.70 28.84
C ALA A 818 -11.95 51.87 28.02
N THR A 819 -11.07 50.89 28.04
CA THR A 819 -9.82 50.97 27.30
C THR A 819 -10.02 50.79 25.78
N GLU A 820 -11.02 50.00 25.37
CA GLU A 820 -11.35 49.79 23.94
C GLU A 820 -12.10 50.96 23.31
N LEU A 821 -12.88 51.70 24.09
CA LEU A 821 -13.56 52.93 23.61
C LEU A 821 -12.61 54.13 23.54
N ARG A 822 -11.53 54.15 24.30
CA ARG A 822 -10.54 55.20 24.36
C ARG A 822 -9.42 55.06 23.29
N ARG A 823 -9.38 53.95 22.62
CA ARG A 823 -8.46 53.71 21.50
C ARG A 823 -9.03 54.33 20.22
N GLU A 824 -8.64 55.56 19.90
CA GLU A 824 -8.83 56.16 18.59
C GLU A 824 -7.71 55.79 17.60
#